data_4a993bc2dbd13d6ccdb2da27421b0e8c
#
_entry.id   4a993bc2dbd13d6ccdb2da27421b0e8c
#
_cell.length_a   1.000
_cell.length_b   1.000
_cell.length_c   1.000
_cell.angle_alpha   90.00
_cell.angle_beta   90.00
_cell.angle_gamma   90.00
#
_symmetry.space_group_name_H-M   'P 1'
#
loop_
_entity.id
_entity.type
_entity.pdbx_description
1 polymer ?
#
loop_
_entity_poly.entity_id
_entity_poly.type
_entity_poly.pdbx_seq_one_letter_code
_entity_poly.pdbx_strand_id
1 'polypeptide(L)'
;MSARRLAVSLLSVITLITAGASTPVFAVSTDTPLSTPTPAKQDGRKVDGRTRIADPKAPDAINQRQRPTESEPLLSPAKNAPKALLKTDTAAAAACSVSDFTNNTGSALVSAIKAASVNCINTLFALTGSNQYYAFRESQMITAANALRANATSYNGTNAASTEQVVLYLRAGYYIQFNNPDTVPAYTSSLASATEAALDAFYANSHAYDATDANGEVLGEAVTLIDSARENVRYLYVVKRLLNNYTNAYNSLWYLRNAVNNTFTVLTRGEWVTGYPAAVQADPSIVDSLWNFASRHMDLIGGDSEFIDVNAGGELARFLQYAGLRGKVRPLVKGLFDNSSITGARQPLWIRVAIVANDKDADNCSYYGTCDLPTRVKAAILPQNHTCSPGVLHVVAQRMTTQELQDACASMLNQNAYFHTMVQDGGQPVANDNNANMEIVVFASVGDYQQYAGYLFGIATDNGGMYLEGDPSKQGNQPRFIAYQSPADNGFAARVWNLNHEYTHYLDGRYDTYGDFAAETVKPNIWWIEGVAEYVSYSYRNLAYTAALNEAPRHTYALSTLFDSTYENTDVNRTYHWGYLAVRYMVEKHRSDVTKLLGYYRAGDYTAAYTFTKSLNYNSDFTAWLDTLSGGSGNKPPTASFTVTTSGLTAGFTDTSTDPDGSIASRSWTFGDGTSSTSANPTHPYAAAGTYTVTLKVTDNAGTSATTSKTVTVGSSDLPTCGGSNPQIMDKNCQRADISATSGNYAYFSIYIPAGTTSLNITVSGGSGNADLYFNPGDWATTGAYTAKSTNSGNGETLTVTNLRPGTYHYISLYGASAFSGATLSTRY
;
A
#
# COMPACT_ATOMS: atom_id res chain seq x y z
N MET A 1 -20.58 -56.78 -33.29
CA MET A 1 -19.48 -56.27 -32.51
C MET A 1 -19.25 -54.79 -32.84
N SER A 2 -20.25 -53.93 -32.68
CA SER A 2 -20.06 -52.50 -33.07
C SER A 2 -20.97 -51.56 -32.27
N ALA A 3 -21.70 -52.00 -31.28
CA ALA A 3 -22.64 -51.11 -30.55
C ALA A 3 -22.23 -50.76 -29.12
N ARG A 4 -21.09 -51.25 -28.61
CA ARG A 4 -20.65 -51.01 -27.22
C ARG A 4 -19.52 -49.97 -27.10
N ARG A 5 -18.99 -49.42 -28.19
CA ARG A 5 -17.92 -48.39 -28.12
C ARG A 5 -18.40 -46.94 -28.27
N LEU A 6 -19.66 -46.75 -28.68
CA LEU A 6 -20.21 -45.38 -28.81
C LEU A 6 -20.86 -44.84 -27.52
N ALA A 7 -21.27 -45.70 -26.59
CA ALA A 7 -21.92 -45.27 -25.36
C ALA A 7 -20.96 -44.74 -24.26
N VAL A 8 -19.68 -45.14 -24.36
CA VAL A 8 -18.68 -44.68 -23.35
C VAL A 8 -18.10 -43.29 -23.69
N SER A 9 -18.09 -42.92 -24.97
CA SER A 9 -17.59 -41.64 -25.43
C SER A 9 -18.56 -40.45 -25.19
N LEU A 10 -19.88 -40.74 -25.10
CA LEU A 10 -20.83 -39.67 -24.81
C LEU A 10 -20.92 -39.29 -23.32
N LEU A 11 -20.64 -40.25 -22.41
CA LEU A 11 -20.62 -39.94 -20.98
C LEU A 11 -19.38 -39.13 -20.55
N SER A 12 -18.26 -39.31 -21.24
CA SER A 12 -17.02 -38.53 -20.97
C SER A 12 -17.14 -37.08 -21.42
N VAL A 13 -17.92 -36.81 -22.46
CA VAL A 13 -18.10 -35.43 -22.97
C VAL A 13 -19.03 -34.60 -22.07
N ILE A 14 -20.03 -35.25 -21.47
CA ILE A 14 -20.96 -34.56 -20.56
C ILE A 14 -20.28 -34.24 -19.21
N THR A 15 -19.36 -35.04 -18.75
CA THR A 15 -18.61 -34.81 -17.51
C THR A 15 -17.56 -33.67 -17.70
N LEU A 16 -17.01 -33.52 -18.89
CA LEU A 16 -16.08 -32.40 -19.18
C LEU A 16 -16.80 -31.04 -19.30
N ILE A 17 -18.05 -31.02 -19.77
CA ILE A 17 -18.80 -29.75 -19.90
C ILE A 17 -19.26 -29.21 -18.53
N THR A 18 -19.50 -30.09 -17.56
CA THR A 18 -19.86 -29.66 -16.21
C THR A 18 -18.65 -29.28 -15.34
N ALA A 19 -17.48 -29.79 -15.67
CA ALA A 19 -16.24 -29.36 -15.01
C ALA A 19 -15.71 -28.03 -15.56
N GLY A 20 -16.04 -27.69 -16.82
CA GLY A 20 -15.64 -26.43 -17.43
C GLY A 20 -16.45 -25.20 -17.00
N ALA A 21 -17.59 -25.41 -16.34
CA ALA A 21 -18.41 -24.27 -15.86
C ALA A 21 -17.99 -23.74 -14.48
N SER A 22 -17.11 -24.42 -13.79
CA SER A 22 -16.59 -23.97 -12.48
C SER A 22 -15.22 -23.28 -12.56
N THR A 23 -14.60 -23.24 -13.73
CA THR A 23 -13.30 -22.64 -13.91
C THR A 23 -13.27 -21.11 -14.12
N PRO A 24 -14.36 -20.41 -14.35
CA PRO A 24 -14.27 -18.93 -14.42
C PRO A 24 -13.92 -18.25 -13.09
N VAL A 25 -13.96 -18.99 -12.01
CA VAL A 25 -13.64 -18.45 -10.67
C VAL A 25 -12.17 -18.04 -10.55
N PHE A 26 -11.25 -18.70 -11.26
CA PHE A 26 -9.83 -18.38 -11.18
C PHE A 26 -9.41 -17.11 -11.93
N ALA A 27 -10.12 -16.75 -12.97
CA ALA A 27 -9.83 -15.52 -13.70
C ALA A 27 -10.13 -14.26 -12.87
N VAL A 28 -11.02 -14.35 -11.90
CA VAL A 28 -11.43 -13.22 -11.08
C VAL A 28 -10.49 -12.99 -9.90
N SER A 29 -9.82 -14.00 -9.40
CA SER A 29 -8.86 -13.84 -8.31
C SER A 29 -7.56 -13.16 -8.76
N THR A 30 -7.22 -13.22 -10.02
CA THR A 30 -6.04 -12.53 -10.57
C THR A 30 -6.29 -11.07 -10.90
N ASP A 31 -7.55 -10.66 -11.02
CA ASP A 31 -7.92 -9.25 -11.25
C ASP A 31 -8.04 -8.42 -9.97
N THR A 32 -7.68 -9.00 -8.89
CA THR A 32 -7.70 -8.40 -7.57
C THR A 32 -6.92 -7.09 -7.43
N PRO A 33 -5.90 -6.77 -8.23
CA PRO A 33 -5.05 -5.61 -7.95
C PRO A 33 -5.76 -4.28 -7.97
N LEU A 34 -6.85 -4.15 -8.70
CA LEU A 34 -7.51 -2.84 -8.86
C LEU A 34 -8.67 -2.63 -7.89
N SER A 35 -9.20 -3.70 -7.31
CA SER A 35 -10.39 -3.63 -6.47
C SER A 35 -10.14 -3.93 -5.01
N THR A 36 -8.98 -4.48 -4.66
CA THR A 36 -8.64 -4.72 -3.28
C THR A 36 -7.77 -3.60 -2.76
N PRO A 37 -8.01 -3.14 -1.56
CA PRO A 37 -7.04 -2.37 -0.82
C PRO A 37 -5.89 -3.33 -0.52
N THR A 38 -4.92 -3.33 -1.41
CA THR A 38 -3.64 -3.95 -1.15
C THR A 38 -2.94 -3.22 -0.01
N PRO A 39 -1.93 -3.81 0.61
CA PRO A 39 -1.06 -3.11 1.53
C PRO A 39 -0.58 -1.75 1.01
N ALA A 40 -0.50 -1.56 -0.29
CA ALA A 40 -0.21 -0.28 -0.92
C ALA A 40 -1.23 0.82 -0.61
N LYS A 41 -2.49 0.48 -0.36
CA LYS A 41 -3.49 1.43 0.15
C LYS A 41 -3.33 1.65 1.66
N GLN A 42 -2.85 0.66 2.39
CA GLN A 42 -2.66 0.76 3.84
C GLN A 42 -1.50 1.67 4.21
N ASP A 43 -0.46 1.77 3.38
CA ASP A 43 0.68 2.65 3.59
C ASP A 43 0.52 4.02 2.92
N GLY A 44 -0.69 4.38 2.52
CA GLY A 44 -1.00 5.63 1.82
C GLY A 44 -0.52 5.65 0.37
N ARG A 45 0.08 4.56 -0.10
CA ARG A 45 0.35 4.37 -1.52
C ARG A 45 -0.92 3.87 -2.16
N LYS A 46 -1.61 4.76 -2.75
CA LYS A 46 -2.71 4.41 -3.61
C LYS A 46 -2.18 3.51 -4.71
N VAL A 47 -3.01 2.58 -5.12
CA VAL A 47 -2.78 1.85 -6.36
C VAL A 47 -2.23 2.88 -7.33
N ASP A 48 -0.96 2.72 -7.69
CA ASP A 48 -0.34 3.61 -8.66
C ASP A 48 -1.30 3.64 -9.85
N GLY A 49 -1.79 4.81 -10.19
CA GLY A 49 -2.67 4.97 -11.34
C GLY A 49 -2.06 4.42 -12.63
N ARG A 50 -0.78 4.06 -12.60
CA ARG A 50 -0.07 3.30 -13.63
C ARG A 50 -0.35 1.81 -13.62
N THR A 51 -1.04 1.27 -12.59
CA THR A 51 -1.42 -0.14 -12.58
C THR A 51 -2.37 -0.40 -13.74
N ARG A 52 -1.89 -1.15 -14.72
CA ARG A 52 -2.69 -1.54 -15.87
C ARG A 52 -3.67 -2.62 -15.45
N ILE A 53 -4.83 -2.60 -16.09
CA ILE A 53 -5.78 -3.70 -15.94
C ILE A 53 -5.11 -4.95 -16.49
N ALA A 54 -4.88 -5.93 -15.61
CA ALA A 54 -4.27 -7.20 -16.01
C ALA A 54 -5.18 -7.92 -17.01
N ASP A 55 -4.59 -8.53 -18.03
CA ASP A 55 -5.34 -9.40 -18.92
C ASP A 55 -5.76 -10.66 -18.14
N PRO A 56 -7.03 -11.10 -18.23
CA PRO A 56 -7.56 -12.18 -17.41
C PRO A 56 -6.99 -13.58 -17.71
N LYS A 57 -6.13 -13.73 -18.71
CA LYS A 57 -5.41 -14.99 -18.91
C LYS A 57 -4.35 -15.17 -17.84
N ALA A 58 -4.68 -15.95 -16.81
CA ALA A 58 -3.65 -16.44 -15.92
C ALA A 58 -2.61 -17.22 -16.72
N PRO A 59 -1.31 -16.93 -16.58
CA PRO A 59 -0.28 -17.76 -17.18
C PRO A 59 -0.35 -19.18 -16.60
N ASP A 60 -0.08 -20.18 -17.41
CA ASP A 60 0.13 -21.54 -16.93
C ASP A 60 1.23 -21.53 -15.88
N ALA A 61 0.84 -21.76 -14.63
CA ALA A 61 1.74 -21.70 -13.48
C ALA A 61 2.72 -22.88 -13.39
N ILE A 62 2.72 -23.76 -14.39
CA ILE A 62 3.58 -24.93 -14.42
C ILE A 62 5.02 -24.50 -14.68
N ASN A 63 5.92 -24.83 -13.75
CA ASN A 63 7.36 -24.52 -13.75
C ASN A 63 7.75 -23.06 -13.47
N GLN A 64 6.89 -22.31 -12.81
CA GLN A 64 7.24 -20.99 -12.32
C GLN A 64 7.63 -21.07 -10.86
N ARG A 65 8.85 -20.66 -10.52
CA ARG A 65 9.21 -20.33 -9.14
C ARG A 65 8.61 -18.96 -8.85
N GLN A 66 7.30 -18.93 -8.53
CA GLN A 66 6.63 -17.71 -8.11
C GLN A 66 7.02 -17.40 -6.68
N ARG A 67 7.53 -16.22 -6.47
CA ARG A 67 7.92 -15.73 -5.17
C ARG A 67 7.18 -14.45 -4.86
N PRO A 68 6.58 -14.35 -3.68
CA PRO A 68 6.49 -13.07 -3.05
C PRO A 68 7.94 -12.69 -2.71
N THR A 69 8.60 -11.89 -3.53
CA THR A 69 9.86 -11.29 -3.12
C THR A 69 9.58 -10.40 -1.94
N GLU A 70 10.40 -10.52 -0.90
CA GLU A 70 10.54 -9.40 0.02
C GLU A 70 10.84 -8.19 -0.84
N SER A 71 9.94 -7.22 -0.85
CA SER A 71 10.27 -5.94 -1.40
C SER A 71 11.44 -5.45 -0.58
N GLU A 72 12.63 -5.35 -1.16
CA GLU A 72 13.64 -4.46 -0.61
C GLU A 72 12.90 -3.21 -0.18
N PRO A 73 13.14 -2.66 1.03
CA PRO A 73 12.37 -1.54 1.55
C PRO A 73 12.27 -0.54 0.43
N LEU A 74 11.04 -0.27 -0.01
CA LEU A 74 10.77 0.56 -1.19
C LEU A 74 11.54 1.84 -0.99
N LEU A 75 12.67 1.92 -1.68
CA LEU A 75 13.53 3.08 -1.67
C LEU A 75 12.66 4.23 -2.12
N SER A 76 12.37 5.09 -1.20
CA SER A 76 11.66 6.37 -1.30
C SER A 76 10.51 6.41 -2.30
N PRO A 77 9.34 6.90 -1.93
CA PRO A 77 8.28 7.15 -2.88
C PRO A 77 8.87 7.90 -4.07
N ALA A 78 8.54 7.46 -5.27
CA ALA A 78 9.00 8.07 -6.50
C ALA A 78 9.03 9.60 -6.32
N LYS A 79 10.12 10.25 -6.65
CA LYS A 79 10.39 11.69 -6.41
C LYS A 79 9.26 12.64 -6.82
N ASN A 80 8.22 12.14 -7.48
CA ASN A 80 7.10 12.88 -8.04
C ASN A 80 5.74 12.58 -7.38
N ALA A 81 5.67 11.74 -6.33
CA ALA A 81 4.44 11.69 -5.53
C ALA A 81 4.40 12.98 -4.68
N PRO A 82 3.34 13.80 -4.77
CA PRO A 82 3.24 14.98 -3.93
C PRO A 82 3.34 14.56 -2.48
N LYS A 83 4.31 15.12 -1.73
CA LYS A 83 4.49 14.87 -0.28
C LYS A 83 3.22 15.14 0.55
N ALA A 84 2.24 15.83 -0.02
CA ALA A 84 0.95 16.13 0.58
C ALA A 84 -0.06 14.96 0.57
N LEU A 85 0.23 13.85 -0.12
CA LEU A 85 -0.67 12.68 -0.20
C LEU A 85 -0.43 11.64 0.90
N LEU A 86 0.61 11.81 1.71
CA LEU A 86 0.69 11.14 2.99
C LEU A 86 -0.23 11.89 3.96
N LYS A 87 -1.54 11.64 3.88
CA LYS A 87 -2.40 11.94 5.02
C LYS A 87 -1.90 11.08 6.19
N THR A 88 -1.09 11.68 7.05
CA THR A 88 -1.09 11.26 8.44
C THR A 88 -2.51 11.48 8.91
N ASP A 89 -3.24 10.40 9.24
CA ASP A 89 -4.47 10.50 10.03
C ASP A 89 -4.11 11.22 11.33
N THR A 90 -4.28 12.54 11.37
CA THR A 90 -3.94 13.39 12.52
C THR A 90 -5.03 13.37 13.60
N ALA A 91 -6.11 12.63 13.38
CA ALA A 91 -6.98 12.19 14.46
C ALA A 91 -6.32 10.93 15.06
N ALA A 92 -6.12 10.90 16.38
CA ALA A 92 -5.73 9.68 17.09
C ALA A 92 -6.69 8.57 16.63
N ALA A 93 -6.21 7.71 15.73
CA ALA A 93 -7.02 6.66 15.16
C ALA A 93 -7.48 5.79 16.34
N ALA A 94 -8.78 5.76 16.59
CA ALA A 94 -9.34 4.77 17.49
C ALA A 94 -8.77 3.41 17.05
N ALA A 95 -8.28 2.62 18.00
CA ALA A 95 -7.65 1.35 17.69
C ALA A 95 -8.62 0.55 16.81
N CYS A 96 -8.15 0.15 15.62
CA CYS A 96 -8.96 -0.59 14.67
C CYS A 96 -9.33 -1.95 15.29
N SER A 97 -10.58 -2.15 15.64
CA SER A 97 -11.06 -3.41 16.23
C SER A 97 -12.06 -4.08 15.30
N VAL A 98 -11.80 -5.32 14.95
CA VAL A 98 -12.75 -6.15 14.18
C VAL A 98 -14.09 -6.24 14.88
N SER A 99 -14.11 -6.22 16.22
CA SER A 99 -15.35 -6.24 17.02
C SER A 99 -16.30 -5.07 16.74
N ASP A 100 -15.77 -3.92 16.27
CA ASP A 100 -16.59 -2.77 15.91
C ASP A 100 -17.49 -3.04 14.70
N PHE A 101 -17.10 -3.97 13.84
CA PHE A 101 -17.82 -4.36 12.63
C PHE A 101 -18.59 -5.66 12.79
N THR A 102 -18.21 -6.54 13.73
CA THR A 102 -18.85 -7.84 13.93
C THR A 102 -19.94 -7.80 15.00
N ASN A 103 -19.78 -6.99 16.05
CA ASN A 103 -20.68 -6.93 17.19
C ASN A 103 -21.76 -5.85 17.05
N ASN A 104 -21.48 -4.77 16.31
CA ASN A 104 -22.43 -3.69 16.09
C ASN A 104 -23.41 -4.01 14.95
N THR A 105 -24.62 -3.48 15.05
CA THR A 105 -25.67 -3.59 14.03
C THR A 105 -26.41 -2.25 13.87
N GLY A 106 -27.12 -2.07 12.76
CA GLY A 106 -27.93 -0.88 12.50
C GLY A 106 -27.13 0.42 12.64
N SER A 107 -27.64 1.40 13.36
CA SER A 107 -26.98 2.71 13.52
C SER A 107 -25.64 2.63 14.24
N ALA A 108 -25.44 1.68 15.15
CA ALA A 108 -24.18 1.49 15.84
C ALA A 108 -23.07 1.02 14.85
N LEU A 109 -23.41 0.13 13.92
CA LEU A 109 -22.49 -0.26 12.86
C LEU A 109 -22.13 0.92 11.94
N VAL A 110 -23.12 1.70 11.53
CA VAL A 110 -22.89 2.89 10.70
C VAL A 110 -21.97 3.87 11.41
N SER A 111 -22.16 4.09 12.71
CA SER A 111 -21.29 4.95 13.50
C SER A 111 -19.86 4.40 13.58
N ALA A 112 -19.70 3.10 13.76
CA ALA A 112 -18.39 2.44 13.78
C ALA A 112 -17.68 2.58 12.43
N ILE A 113 -18.37 2.33 11.31
CA ILE A 113 -17.80 2.50 9.95
C ILE A 113 -17.35 3.94 9.71
N LYS A 114 -18.18 4.92 10.10
CA LYS A 114 -17.88 6.34 9.87
C LYS A 114 -16.76 6.87 10.79
N ALA A 115 -16.61 6.32 11.97
CA ALA A 115 -15.56 6.69 12.92
C ALA A 115 -14.21 6.03 12.58
N ALA A 116 -14.21 4.94 11.82
CA ALA A 116 -13.00 4.24 11.42
C ALA A 116 -12.17 5.04 10.41
N SER A 117 -10.84 4.94 10.49
CA SER A 117 -9.98 5.43 9.43
C SER A 117 -10.16 4.58 8.16
N VAL A 118 -9.82 5.15 7.01
CA VAL A 118 -9.78 4.41 5.72
C VAL A 118 -8.87 3.19 5.83
N ASN A 119 -7.72 3.33 6.49
CA ASN A 119 -6.80 2.22 6.72
C ASN A 119 -7.43 1.10 7.56
N CYS A 120 -8.22 1.44 8.58
CA CYS A 120 -8.95 0.46 9.37
C CYS A 120 -9.96 -0.31 8.52
N ILE A 121 -10.79 0.37 7.72
CA ILE A 121 -11.74 -0.30 6.82
C ILE A 121 -11.00 -1.19 5.81
N ASN A 122 -9.84 -0.78 5.34
CA ASN A 122 -9.04 -1.58 4.40
C ASN A 122 -8.57 -2.92 5.00
N THR A 123 -8.38 -3.03 6.32
CA THR A 123 -8.04 -4.32 6.94
C THR A 123 -9.16 -5.35 6.82
N LEU A 124 -10.41 -4.93 6.62
CA LEU A 124 -11.55 -5.82 6.51
C LEU A 124 -11.52 -6.72 5.27
N PHE A 125 -10.78 -6.34 4.22
CA PHE A 125 -10.59 -7.20 3.05
C PHE A 125 -9.76 -8.46 3.34
N ALA A 126 -9.02 -8.46 4.44
CA ALA A 126 -8.21 -9.59 4.89
C ALA A 126 -8.85 -10.39 6.05
N LEU A 127 -10.13 -10.16 6.35
CA LEU A 127 -10.81 -10.90 7.40
C LEU A 127 -10.85 -12.39 7.09
N THR A 128 -10.71 -13.21 8.14
CA THR A 128 -10.76 -14.68 8.06
C THR A 128 -11.75 -15.26 9.07
N GLY A 129 -12.15 -16.51 8.82
CA GLY A 129 -12.99 -17.27 9.73
C GLY A 129 -14.39 -16.68 9.92
N SER A 130 -15.00 -16.92 11.07
CA SER A 130 -16.39 -16.50 11.36
C SER A 130 -16.59 -14.99 11.37
N ASN A 131 -15.52 -14.18 11.56
CA ASN A 131 -15.60 -12.72 11.51
C ASN A 131 -16.08 -12.23 10.15
N GLN A 132 -15.78 -12.94 9.06
CA GLN A 132 -16.27 -12.62 7.71
C GLN A 132 -17.81 -12.59 7.68
N TYR A 133 -18.46 -13.61 8.24
CA TYR A 133 -19.91 -13.65 8.31
C TYR A 133 -20.49 -12.54 9.18
N TYR A 134 -19.96 -12.37 10.39
CA TYR A 134 -20.51 -11.38 11.33
C TYR A 134 -20.35 -9.95 10.82
N ALA A 135 -19.26 -9.61 10.15
CA ALA A 135 -19.07 -8.30 9.56
C ALA A 135 -19.92 -8.09 8.29
N PHE A 136 -20.08 -9.12 7.45
CA PHE A 136 -20.61 -8.93 6.09
C PHE A 136 -21.87 -9.71 5.76
N ARG A 137 -22.59 -10.27 6.76
CA ARG A 137 -23.93 -10.83 6.48
C ARG A 137 -24.83 -9.78 5.84
N GLU A 138 -25.77 -10.21 5.03
CA GLU A 138 -26.58 -9.34 4.16
C GLU A 138 -27.22 -8.15 4.91
N SER A 139 -27.72 -8.36 6.14
CA SER A 139 -28.32 -7.29 6.95
C SER A 139 -27.35 -6.16 7.28
N GLN A 140 -26.06 -6.46 7.47
CA GLN A 140 -25.01 -5.46 7.69
C GLN A 140 -24.73 -4.68 6.40
N MET A 141 -24.63 -5.40 5.29
CA MET A 141 -24.43 -4.82 3.97
C MET A 141 -25.56 -3.89 3.55
N ILE A 142 -26.82 -4.31 3.78
CA ILE A 142 -28.01 -3.44 3.53
C ILE A 142 -27.95 -2.20 4.43
N THR A 143 -27.54 -2.33 5.68
CA THR A 143 -27.37 -1.21 6.61
C THR A 143 -26.36 -0.20 6.07
N ALA A 144 -25.21 -0.69 5.59
CA ALA A 144 -24.17 0.15 4.98
C ALA A 144 -24.65 0.80 3.66
N ALA A 145 -25.36 0.06 2.81
CA ALA A 145 -25.91 0.61 1.56
C ALA A 145 -26.93 1.75 1.83
N ASN A 146 -27.78 1.57 2.83
CA ASN A 146 -28.70 2.64 3.27
C ASN A 146 -27.98 3.86 3.85
N ALA A 147 -26.86 3.65 4.56
CA ALA A 147 -26.01 4.73 5.05
C ALA A 147 -25.32 5.48 3.89
N LEU A 148 -24.84 4.76 2.87
CA LEU A 148 -24.32 5.38 1.65
C LEU A 148 -25.38 6.24 0.95
N ARG A 149 -26.60 5.72 0.80
CA ARG A 149 -27.72 6.47 0.22
C ARG A 149 -28.00 7.77 1.00
N ALA A 150 -28.00 7.69 2.32
CA ALA A 150 -28.21 8.87 3.15
C ALA A 150 -27.08 9.90 2.98
N ASN A 151 -25.82 9.46 2.98
CA ASN A 151 -24.67 10.32 2.73
C ASN A 151 -24.74 10.99 1.36
N ALA A 152 -25.11 10.22 0.34
CA ALA A 152 -25.21 10.69 -1.04
C ALA A 152 -26.15 11.89 -1.22
N THR A 153 -27.22 11.96 -0.44
CA THR A 153 -28.20 13.06 -0.49
C THR A 153 -27.60 14.42 -0.11
N SER A 154 -26.63 14.43 0.82
CA SER A 154 -25.95 15.63 1.33
C SER A 154 -24.47 15.69 0.92
N TYR A 155 -24.06 14.87 -0.05
CA TYR A 155 -22.67 14.81 -0.49
C TYR A 155 -22.24 16.15 -1.09
N ASN A 156 -21.09 16.65 -0.64
CA ASN A 156 -20.56 17.97 -0.97
C ASN A 156 -19.20 17.93 -1.73
N GLY A 157 -18.88 16.80 -2.37
CA GLY A 157 -17.62 16.64 -3.10
C GLY A 157 -16.40 16.35 -2.19
N THR A 158 -16.63 16.01 -0.90
CA THR A 158 -15.56 15.67 0.05
C THR A 158 -15.91 14.46 0.90
N ASN A 159 -14.94 13.89 1.59
CA ASN A 159 -15.16 12.78 2.53
C ASN A 159 -15.62 13.22 3.94
N ALA A 160 -16.16 14.44 4.11
CA ALA A 160 -16.56 14.97 5.42
C ALA A 160 -17.63 14.14 6.15
N ALA A 161 -18.46 13.41 5.40
CA ALA A 161 -19.47 12.50 5.93
C ALA A 161 -19.02 11.05 6.05
N SER A 162 -17.72 10.77 5.89
CA SER A 162 -17.13 9.42 5.85
C SER A 162 -17.74 8.54 4.75
N THR A 163 -18.04 9.13 3.61
CA THR A 163 -18.65 8.42 2.47
C THR A 163 -17.71 7.36 1.90
N GLU A 164 -16.40 7.65 1.83
CA GLU A 164 -15.37 6.71 1.38
C GLU A 164 -15.35 5.47 2.26
N GLN A 165 -15.39 5.61 3.58
CA GLN A 165 -15.40 4.49 4.52
C GLN A 165 -16.60 3.57 4.30
N VAL A 166 -17.78 4.16 4.08
CA VAL A 166 -19.00 3.38 3.83
C VAL A 166 -18.91 2.63 2.49
N VAL A 167 -18.40 3.27 1.45
CA VAL A 167 -18.17 2.64 0.14
C VAL A 167 -17.15 1.50 0.25
N LEU A 168 -16.04 1.72 0.93
CA LEU A 168 -15.01 0.70 1.14
C LEU A 168 -15.54 -0.49 1.96
N TYR A 169 -16.37 -0.25 2.97
CA TYR A 169 -16.99 -1.34 3.74
C TYR A 169 -17.87 -2.23 2.83
N LEU A 170 -18.69 -1.61 1.96
CA LEU A 170 -19.48 -2.37 0.98
C LEU A 170 -18.60 -3.16 0.02
N ARG A 171 -17.54 -2.55 -0.49
CA ARG A 171 -16.59 -3.24 -1.36
C ARG A 171 -15.92 -4.42 -0.66
N ALA A 172 -15.50 -4.23 0.60
CA ALA A 172 -14.92 -5.32 1.40
C ALA A 172 -15.90 -6.48 1.55
N GLY A 173 -17.18 -6.20 1.82
CA GLY A 173 -18.20 -7.23 1.94
C GLY A 173 -18.43 -8.02 0.66
N TYR A 174 -18.53 -7.36 -0.49
CA TYR A 174 -18.63 -8.03 -1.78
C TYR A 174 -17.37 -8.87 -2.10
N TYR A 175 -16.19 -8.34 -1.82
CA TYR A 175 -14.94 -9.04 -2.02
C TYR A 175 -14.83 -10.29 -1.14
N ILE A 176 -15.13 -10.18 0.15
CA ILE A 176 -15.08 -11.30 1.08
C ILE A 176 -16.12 -12.37 0.69
N GLN A 177 -17.34 -11.96 0.36
CA GLN A 177 -18.38 -12.92 -0.07
C GLN A 177 -17.95 -13.68 -1.33
N PHE A 178 -17.41 -12.98 -2.31
CA PHE A 178 -16.95 -13.58 -3.56
C PHE A 178 -15.85 -14.63 -3.33
N ASN A 179 -14.87 -14.32 -2.50
CA ASN A 179 -13.74 -15.21 -2.23
C ASN A 179 -14.02 -16.28 -1.16
N ASN A 180 -15.08 -16.11 -0.36
CA ASN A 180 -15.41 -17.02 0.75
C ASN A 180 -16.92 -17.32 0.79
N PRO A 181 -17.48 -17.90 -0.29
CA PRO A 181 -18.94 -18.12 -0.39
C PRO A 181 -19.47 -19.13 0.64
N ASP A 182 -18.61 -20.00 1.15
CA ASP A 182 -18.97 -20.97 2.20
C ASP A 182 -19.12 -20.30 3.58
N THR A 183 -18.46 -19.17 3.80
CA THR A 183 -18.53 -18.42 5.06
C THR A 183 -19.56 -17.29 4.98
N VAL A 184 -19.61 -16.56 3.88
CA VAL A 184 -20.58 -15.50 3.64
C VAL A 184 -21.47 -15.93 2.47
N PRO A 185 -22.72 -16.33 2.74
CA PRO A 185 -23.66 -16.74 1.69
C PRO A 185 -23.89 -15.67 0.63
N ALA A 186 -24.25 -16.10 -0.56
CA ALA A 186 -24.60 -15.20 -1.65
C ALA A 186 -25.70 -14.22 -1.24
N TYR A 187 -25.49 -12.94 -1.58
CA TYR A 187 -26.43 -11.89 -1.30
C TYR A 187 -27.66 -11.98 -2.21
N THR A 188 -28.81 -11.54 -1.69
CA THR A 188 -30.07 -11.55 -2.43
C THR A 188 -30.29 -10.24 -3.20
N SER A 189 -31.38 -10.19 -3.95
CA SER A 189 -31.82 -8.94 -4.63
C SER A 189 -32.11 -7.79 -3.66
N SER A 190 -32.30 -8.06 -2.37
CA SER A 190 -32.50 -7.00 -1.36
C SER A 190 -31.28 -6.11 -1.19
N LEU A 191 -30.07 -6.73 -1.14
CA LEU A 191 -28.85 -5.96 -1.11
C LEU A 191 -28.58 -5.27 -2.46
N ALA A 192 -28.81 -5.97 -3.58
CA ALA A 192 -28.64 -5.37 -4.91
C ALA A 192 -29.49 -4.07 -5.02
N SER A 193 -30.76 -4.14 -4.69
CA SER A 193 -31.65 -2.95 -4.72
C SER A 193 -31.23 -1.84 -3.76
N ALA A 194 -30.70 -2.18 -2.58
CA ALA A 194 -30.20 -1.18 -1.63
C ALA A 194 -28.93 -0.49 -2.16
N THR A 195 -28.03 -1.26 -2.77
CA THR A 195 -26.79 -0.74 -3.38
C THR A 195 -27.07 0.10 -4.62
N GLU A 196 -27.97 -0.35 -5.50
CA GLU A 196 -28.46 0.45 -6.63
C GLU A 196 -29.01 1.81 -6.16
N ALA A 197 -29.93 1.80 -5.18
CA ALA A 197 -30.50 3.03 -4.66
C ALA A 197 -29.46 3.98 -4.04
N ALA A 198 -28.39 3.43 -3.47
CA ALA A 198 -27.29 4.22 -2.93
C ALA A 198 -26.41 4.82 -4.03
N LEU A 199 -26.04 4.03 -5.04
CA LEU A 199 -25.27 4.49 -6.19
C LEU A 199 -26.06 5.48 -7.05
N ASP A 200 -27.36 5.23 -7.27
CA ASP A 200 -28.24 6.17 -7.98
C ASP A 200 -28.26 7.53 -7.28
N ALA A 201 -28.41 7.55 -5.96
CA ALA A 201 -28.39 8.79 -5.18
C ALA A 201 -27.02 9.48 -5.26
N PHE A 202 -25.93 8.73 -5.22
CA PHE A 202 -24.57 9.27 -5.30
C PHE A 202 -24.32 9.91 -6.68
N TYR A 203 -24.59 9.20 -7.76
CA TYR A 203 -24.34 9.70 -9.12
C TYR A 203 -25.33 10.74 -9.59
N ALA A 204 -26.49 10.86 -8.95
CA ALA A 204 -27.44 11.95 -9.17
C ALA A 204 -26.99 13.26 -8.50
N ASN A 205 -26.14 13.20 -7.49
CA ASN A 205 -25.61 14.38 -6.81
C ASN A 205 -24.61 15.11 -7.73
N SER A 206 -24.75 16.43 -7.90
CA SER A 206 -23.88 17.23 -8.75
C SER A 206 -22.40 17.19 -8.33
N HIS A 207 -22.15 17.15 -7.02
CA HIS A 207 -20.81 17.11 -6.42
C HIS A 207 -20.08 15.77 -6.61
N ALA A 208 -20.76 14.71 -7.05
CA ALA A 208 -20.11 13.44 -7.37
C ALA A 208 -19.11 13.55 -8.53
N TYR A 209 -19.14 14.65 -9.29
CA TYR A 209 -18.27 14.87 -10.45
C TYR A 209 -17.43 16.15 -10.33
N ASP A 210 -17.31 16.70 -9.14
CA ASP A 210 -16.44 17.86 -8.91
C ASP A 210 -15.00 17.51 -9.24
N ALA A 211 -14.34 18.38 -10.02
CA ALA A 211 -12.97 18.18 -10.46
C ALA A 211 -11.99 18.58 -9.33
N THR A 212 -11.96 17.79 -8.26
CA THR A 212 -11.06 17.94 -7.10
C THR A 212 -10.50 16.60 -6.66
N ASP A 213 -9.33 16.60 -6.02
CA ASP A 213 -8.76 15.37 -5.44
C ASP A 213 -9.64 14.82 -4.30
N ALA A 214 -10.25 15.70 -3.50
CA ALA A 214 -11.13 15.27 -2.41
C ALA A 214 -12.35 14.49 -2.91
N ASN A 215 -12.96 14.93 -4.04
CA ASN A 215 -14.02 14.18 -4.69
C ASN A 215 -13.47 12.91 -5.37
N GLY A 216 -12.34 13.03 -6.06
CA GLY A 216 -11.70 11.90 -6.76
C GLY A 216 -11.44 10.70 -5.85
N GLU A 217 -11.10 10.95 -4.60
CA GLU A 217 -10.89 9.93 -3.57
C GLU A 217 -12.16 9.10 -3.33
N VAL A 218 -13.30 9.75 -3.11
CA VAL A 218 -14.60 9.08 -2.89
C VAL A 218 -15.14 8.49 -4.20
N LEU A 219 -15.05 9.24 -5.29
CA LEU A 219 -15.53 8.83 -6.61
C LEU A 219 -14.83 7.57 -7.11
N GLY A 220 -13.50 7.48 -6.91
CA GLY A 220 -12.71 6.29 -7.29
C GLY A 220 -13.21 5.02 -6.64
N GLU A 221 -13.56 5.09 -5.36
CA GLU A 221 -14.12 3.97 -4.62
C GLU A 221 -15.56 3.67 -5.05
N ALA A 222 -16.38 4.70 -5.31
CA ALA A 222 -17.73 4.52 -5.80
C ALA A 222 -17.76 3.89 -7.20
N VAL A 223 -16.88 4.29 -8.11
CA VAL A 223 -16.74 3.66 -9.43
C VAL A 223 -16.38 2.17 -9.30
N THR A 224 -15.45 1.86 -8.40
CA THR A 224 -15.08 0.46 -8.16
C THR A 224 -16.22 -0.34 -7.49
N LEU A 225 -17.08 0.31 -6.69
CA LEU A 225 -18.27 -0.35 -6.13
C LEU A 225 -19.25 -0.81 -7.21
N ILE A 226 -19.34 -0.13 -8.36
CA ILE A 226 -20.14 -0.57 -9.50
C ILE A 226 -19.76 -2.01 -9.86
N ASP A 227 -18.46 -2.26 -10.05
CA ASP A 227 -17.95 -3.59 -10.39
C ASP A 227 -18.13 -4.58 -9.25
N SER A 228 -17.80 -4.18 -8.01
CA SER A 228 -17.95 -5.04 -6.84
C SER A 228 -19.39 -5.54 -6.66
N ALA A 229 -20.38 -4.68 -6.94
CA ALA A 229 -21.80 -5.00 -6.87
C ALA A 229 -22.33 -5.68 -8.15
N ARG A 230 -21.51 -5.83 -9.21
CA ARG A 230 -21.88 -6.38 -10.53
C ARG A 230 -22.92 -5.54 -11.28
N GLU A 231 -22.94 -4.23 -11.04
CA GLU A 231 -23.86 -3.26 -11.64
C GLU A 231 -23.28 -2.60 -12.91
N ASN A 232 -22.30 -3.25 -13.55
CA ASN A 232 -21.55 -2.75 -14.70
C ASN A 232 -22.45 -2.29 -15.86
N VAL A 233 -23.57 -2.96 -16.09
CA VAL A 233 -24.54 -2.57 -17.13
C VAL A 233 -25.25 -1.27 -16.78
N ARG A 234 -25.79 -1.20 -15.55
CA ARG A 234 -26.62 -0.09 -15.09
C ARG A 234 -25.87 1.24 -15.11
N TYR A 235 -24.58 1.21 -14.75
CA TYR A 235 -23.77 2.43 -14.60
C TYR A 235 -22.79 2.69 -15.74
N LEU A 236 -22.97 2.10 -16.94
CA LEU A 236 -22.19 2.45 -18.12
C LEU A 236 -22.25 3.94 -18.45
N TYR A 237 -23.34 4.62 -18.10
CA TYR A 237 -23.48 6.07 -18.30
C TYR A 237 -22.46 6.87 -17.44
N VAL A 238 -22.10 6.37 -16.26
CA VAL A 238 -21.06 6.98 -15.39
C VAL A 238 -19.71 6.87 -16.07
N VAL A 239 -19.38 5.69 -16.59
CA VAL A 239 -18.14 5.46 -17.35
C VAL A 239 -18.08 6.43 -18.54
N LYS A 240 -19.12 6.48 -19.35
CA LYS A 240 -19.19 7.41 -20.51
C LYS A 240 -19.03 8.86 -20.08
N ARG A 241 -19.67 9.26 -18.97
CA ARG A 241 -19.58 10.62 -18.44
C ARG A 241 -18.15 10.99 -18.02
N LEU A 242 -17.47 10.12 -17.30
CA LEU A 242 -16.10 10.36 -16.83
C LEU A 242 -15.11 10.45 -17.99
N LEU A 243 -15.23 9.57 -18.97
CA LEU A 243 -14.39 9.59 -20.17
C LEU A 243 -14.64 10.84 -21.03
N ASN A 244 -15.91 11.17 -21.29
CA ASN A 244 -16.26 12.29 -22.18
C ASN A 244 -15.98 13.67 -21.57
N ASN A 245 -15.94 13.78 -20.24
CA ASN A 245 -15.70 15.04 -19.53
C ASN A 245 -14.25 15.20 -19.04
N TYR A 246 -13.36 14.27 -19.38
CA TYR A 246 -11.94 14.39 -19.05
C TYR A 246 -11.33 15.63 -19.70
N THR A 247 -10.55 16.36 -18.93
CA THR A 247 -9.78 17.53 -19.40
C THR A 247 -8.37 17.50 -18.83
N ASN A 248 -7.46 18.29 -19.40
CA ASN A 248 -6.08 18.39 -18.93
C ASN A 248 -5.97 18.90 -17.47
N ALA A 249 -7.03 19.57 -16.94
CA ALA A 249 -7.08 19.92 -15.52
C ALA A 249 -7.05 18.68 -14.59
N TYR A 250 -7.51 17.52 -15.08
CA TYR A 250 -7.46 16.27 -14.31
C TYR A 250 -6.03 15.74 -14.13
N ASN A 251 -5.09 16.12 -14.99
CA ASN A 251 -3.70 15.62 -14.95
C ASN A 251 -2.98 15.95 -13.63
N SER A 252 -3.35 17.02 -12.95
CA SER A 252 -2.81 17.41 -11.65
C SER A 252 -3.57 16.80 -10.46
N LEU A 253 -4.70 16.14 -10.69
CA LEU A 253 -5.59 15.59 -9.67
C LEU A 253 -5.42 14.07 -9.60
N TRP A 254 -4.60 13.62 -8.68
CA TRP A 254 -4.21 12.21 -8.56
C TRP A 254 -5.41 11.26 -8.39
N TYR A 255 -6.27 11.57 -7.43
CA TYR A 255 -7.41 10.71 -7.13
C TYR A 255 -8.48 10.74 -8.22
N LEU A 256 -8.68 11.87 -8.87
CA LEU A 256 -9.61 11.97 -9.97
C LEU A 256 -9.11 11.19 -11.20
N ARG A 257 -7.81 11.24 -11.49
CA ARG A 257 -7.22 10.37 -12.53
C ARG A 257 -7.45 8.90 -12.24
N ASN A 258 -7.30 8.48 -10.98
CA ASN A 258 -7.57 7.11 -10.56
C ASN A 258 -9.06 6.75 -10.69
N ALA A 259 -9.97 7.68 -10.39
CA ALA A 259 -11.39 7.46 -10.60
C ALA A 259 -11.72 7.21 -12.08
N VAL A 260 -11.09 7.97 -13.00
CA VAL A 260 -11.22 7.73 -14.44
C VAL A 260 -10.60 6.36 -14.82
N ASN A 261 -9.43 6.02 -14.32
CA ASN A 261 -8.82 4.72 -14.59
C ASN A 261 -9.66 3.54 -14.09
N ASN A 262 -10.34 3.69 -12.95
CA ASN A 262 -11.22 2.65 -12.41
C ASN A 262 -12.43 2.36 -13.31
N THR A 263 -12.80 3.28 -14.22
CA THR A 263 -13.85 3.02 -15.21
C THR A 263 -13.48 1.89 -16.18
N PHE A 264 -12.20 1.71 -16.48
CA PHE A 264 -11.73 0.62 -17.32
C PHE A 264 -11.91 -0.74 -16.64
N THR A 265 -11.80 -0.81 -15.31
CA THR A 265 -12.16 -2.03 -14.56
C THR A 265 -13.63 -2.39 -14.73
N VAL A 266 -14.52 -1.40 -14.66
CA VAL A 266 -15.96 -1.61 -14.90
C VAL A 266 -16.21 -2.19 -16.30
N LEU A 267 -15.46 -1.74 -17.31
CA LEU A 267 -15.58 -2.25 -18.69
C LEU A 267 -15.00 -3.66 -18.83
N THR A 268 -13.76 -3.86 -18.37
CA THR A 268 -13.07 -5.16 -18.48
C THR A 268 -13.86 -6.25 -17.77
N ARG A 269 -14.28 -6.02 -16.54
CA ARG A 269 -15.00 -7.01 -15.73
C ARG A 269 -16.47 -7.15 -16.11
N GLY A 270 -17.01 -6.18 -16.81
CA GLY A 270 -18.35 -6.27 -17.38
C GLY A 270 -18.56 -7.53 -18.23
N GLU A 271 -17.51 -8.03 -18.89
CA GLU A 271 -17.63 -9.24 -19.73
C GLU A 271 -18.14 -10.46 -18.96
N TRP A 272 -17.92 -10.54 -17.65
CA TRP A 272 -18.41 -11.62 -16.78
C TRP A 272 -19.73 -11.28 -16.07
N VAL A 273 -20.31 -10.13 -16.34
CA VAL A 273 -21.60 -9.74 -15.76
C VAL A 273 -22.72 -10.10 -16.74
N THR A 274 -23.70 -10.87 -16.22
CA THR A 274 -24.85 -11.30 -17.02
C THR A 274 -25.55 -10.10 -17.68
N GLY A 275 -25.75 -10.19 -18.99
CA GLY A 275 -26.42 -9.14 -19.78
C GLY A 275 -25.48 -8.05 -20.31
N TYR A 276 -24.26 -7.91 -19.80
CA TYR A 276 -23.34 -6.86 -20.28
C TYR A 276 -22.98 -7.00 -21.76
N PRO A 277 -22.60 -8.19 -22.30
CA PRO A 277 -22.35 -8.33 -23.73
C PRO A 277 -23.53 -7.94 -24.63
N ALA A 278 -24.76 -8.22 -24.20
CA ALA A 278 -25.95 -7.83 -24.94
C ALA A 278 -26.19 -6.32 -24.85
N ALA A 279 -26.02 -5.73 -23.66
CA ALA A 279 -26.23 -4.29 -23.45
C ALA A 279 -25.27 -3.43 -24.27
N VAL A 280 -23.98 -3.75 -24.31
CA VAL A 280 -22.98 -2.98 -25.07
C VAL A 280 -23.14 -3.15 -26.59
N GLN A 281 -23.69 -4.27 -27.04
CA GLN A 281 -24.02 -4.46 -28.45
C GLN A 281 -25.31 -3.73 -28.86
N ALA A 282 -26.26 -3.60 -27.93
CA ALA A 282 -27.52 -2.84 -28.16
C ALA A 282 -27.27 -1.31 -28.14
N ASP A 283 -26.41 -0.83 -27.21
CA ASP A 283 -25.94 0.58 -27.16
C ASP A 283 -24.42 0.64 -27.27
N PRO A 284 -23.86 0.73 -28.47
CA PRO A 284 -22.41 0.76 -28.66
C PRO A 284 -21.79 2.14 -28.44
N SER A 285 -22.48 3.10 -27.81
CA SER A 285 -21.95 4.46 -27.59
C SER A 285 -20.73 4.51 -26.66
N ILE A 286 -20.50 3.47 -25.84
CA ILE A 286 -19.26 3.35 -25.07
C ILE A 286 -18.04 3.21 -25.98
N VAL A 287 -18.17 2.56 -27.13
CA VAL A 287 -17.10 2.45 -28.13
C VAL A 287 -16.70 3.83 -28.65
N ASP A 288 -17.70 4.72 -28.86
CA ASP A 288 -17.45 6.09 -29.30
C ASP A 288 -16.76 6.90 -28.20
N SER A 289 -17.15 6.72 -26.93
CA SER A 289 -16.49 7.38 -25.79
C SER A 289 -15.03 6.95 -25.67
N LEU A 290 -14.73 5.66 -25.80
CA LEU A 290 -13.35 5.13 -25.76
C LEU A 290 -12.51 5.63 -26.93
N TRP A 291 -13.07 5.61 -28.16
CA TRP A 291 -12.40 6.17 -29.34
C TRP A 291 -12.10 7.65 -29.19
N ASN A 292 -13.11 8.43 -28.79
CA ASN A 292 -12.95 9.86 -28.58
C ASN A 292 -11.89 10.16 -27.52
N PHE A 293 -11.84 9.36 -26.45
CA PHE A 293 -10.82 9.51 -25.42
C PHE A 293 -9.43 9.18 -25.99
N ALA A 294 -9.20 7.94 -26.42
CA ALA A 294 -7.90 7.46 -26.86
C ALA A 294 -7.34 8.20 -28.09
N SER A 295 -8.21 8.76 -28.97
CA SER A 295 -7.72 9.53 -30.12
C SER A 295 -7.39 10.98 -29.80
N ARG A 296 -8.01 11.57 -28.75
CA ARG A 296 -7.82 12.99 -28.40
C ARG A 296 -6.82 13.25 -27.30
N HIS A 297 -6.50 12.22 -26.51
CA HIS A 297 -5.63 12.34 -25.35
C HIS A 297 -4.26 11.64 -25.50
N MET A 298 -3.83 11.43 -26.76
CA MET A 298 -2.47 10.89 -27.06
C MET A 298 -1.34 11.81 -26.59
N ASP A 299 -1.63 13.04 -26.21
CA ASP A 299 -0.72 13.98 -25.56
C ASP A 299 -0.40 13.59 -24.11
N LEU A 300 -1.19 12.71 -23.48
CA LEU A 300 -0.90 12.14 -22.17
C LEU A 300 0.28 11.15 -22.19
N ILE A 301 0.58 10.59 -23.37
CA ILE A 301 1.62 9.56 -23.53
C ILE A 301 3.00 10.19 -23.34
N GLY A 302 3.82 9.57 -22.50
CA GLY A 302 5.12 10.06 -22.06
C GLY A 302 5.06 10.91 -20.78
N GLY A 303 3.87 11.18 -20.24
CA GLY A 303 3.64 11.85 -18.97
C GLY A 303 3.05 10.95 -17.87
N ASP A 304 2.84 11.52 -16.69
CA ASP A 304 2.31 10.80 -15.52
C ASP A 304 0.88 10.25 -15.69
N SER A 305 0.17 10.69 -16.73
CA SER A 305 -1.19 10.26 -17.08
C SER A 305 -1.23 9.31 -18.28
N GLU A 306 -0.09 8.87 -18.80
CA GLU A 306 0.03 7.95 -19.95
C GLU A 306 -0.88 6.72 -19.83
N PHE A 307 -0.90 6.11 -18.64
CA PHE A 307 -1.66 4.89 -18.38
C PHE A 307 -3.15 5.01 -18.70
N ILE A 308 -3.74 6.20 -18.59
CA ILE A 308 -5.17 6.41 -18.85
C ILE A 308 -5.46 6.27 -20.34
N ASP A 309 -4.68 6.90 -21.21
CA ASP A 309 -4.86 6.80 -22.65
C ASP A 309 -4.57 5.40 -23.17
N VAL A 310 -3.49 4.79 -22.66
CA VAL A 310 -3.09 3.42 -22.99
C VAL A 310 -4.19 2.41 -22.61
N ASN A 311 -4.80 2.58 -21.44
CA ASN A 311 -5.91 1.73 -21.00
C ASN A 311 -7.16 1.97 -21.86
N ALA A 312 -7.48 3.21 -22.20
CA ALA A 312 -8.62 3.52 -23.08
C ALA A 312 -8.47 2.86 -24.45
N GLY A 313 -7.26 2.91 -25.05
CA GLY A 313 -6.99 2.24 -26.32
C GLY A 313 -7.09 0.71 -26.20
N GLY A 314 -6.58 0.13 -25.12
CA GLY A 314 -6.73 -1.30 -24.82
C GLY A 314 -8.17 -1.73 -24.64
N GLU A 315 -8.97 -0.95 -23.91
CA GLU A 315 -10.39 -1.23 -23.74
C GLU A 315 -11.18 -1.07 -25.05
N LEU A 316 -10.86 -0.09 -25.87
CA LEU A 316 -11.45 0.00 -27.21
C LEU A 316 -11.19 -1.28 -28.02
N ALA A 317 -9.96 -1.77 -28.03
CA ALA A 317 -9.59 -3.02 -28.73
C ALA A 317 -10.29 -4.25 -28.13
N ARG A 318 -10.58 -4.26 -26.83
CA ARG A 318 -11.30 -5.37 -26.17
C ARG A 318 -12.69 -5.58 -26.74
N PHE A 319 -13.37 -4.55 -27.22
CA PHE A 319 -14.69 -4.68 -27.85
C PHE A 319 -14.66 -5.47 -29.17
N LEU A 320 -13.48 -5.79 -29.74
CA LEU A 320 -13.33 -6.72 -30.86
C LEU A 320 -13.82 -8.14 -30.54
N GLN A 321 -13.90 -8.51 -29.28
CA GLN A 321 -14.47 -9.81 -28.87
C GLN A 321 -15.95 -9.96 -29.27
N TYR A 322 -16.68 -8.86 -29.35
CA TYR A 322 -18.11 -8.88 -29.69
C TYR A 322 -18.30 -8.84 -31.20
N ALA A 323 -18.73 -9.97 -31.81
CA ALA A 323 -18.85 -10.12 -33.26
C ALA A 323 -19.73 -9.01 -33.88
N GLY A 324 -20.83 -8.61 -33.22
CA GLY A 324 -21.74 -7.55 -33.68
C GLY A 324 -21.10 -6.16 -33.72
N LEU A 325 -20.01 -5.95 -32.97
CA LEU A 325 -19.30 -4.66 -32.90
C LEU A 325 -18.05 -4.58 -33.77
N ARG A 326 -17.53 -5.71 -34.29
CA ARG A 326 -16.29 -5.74 -35.05
C ARG A 326 -16.27 -4.77 -36.22
N GLY A 327 -17.40 -4.66 -36.94
CA GLY A 327 -17.51 -3.73 -38.07
C GLY A 327 -17.29 -2.25 -37.69
N LYS A 328 -17.72 -1.88 -36.46
CA LYS A 328 -17.50 -0.54 -35.88
C LYS A 328 -16.09 -0.41 -35.28
N VAL A 329 -15.65 -1.39 -34.56
CA VAL A 329 -14.43 -1.29 -33.71
C VAL A 329 -13.16 -1.42 -34.55
N ARG A 330 -13.10 -2.32 -35.55
CA ARG A 330 -11.91 -2.54 -36.39
C ARG A 330 -11.31 -1.27 -36.99
N PRO A 331 -12.09 -0.39 -37.67
CA PRO A 331 -11.52 0.84 -38.23
C PRO A 331 -11.04 1.81 -37.16
N LEU A 332 -11.66 1.84 -35.98
CA LEU A 332 -11.22 2.70 -34.87
C LEU A 332 -9.89 2.21 -34.27
N VAL A 333 -9.76 0.92 -34.02
CA VAL A 333 -8.50 0.28 -33.59
C VAL A 333 -7.41 0.50 -34.63
N LYS A 334 -7.72 0.34 -35.94
CA LYS A 334 -6.76 0.65 -37.00
C LYS A 334 -6.33 2.12 -36.97
N GLY A 335 -7.25 3.04 -36.68
CA GLY A 335 -6.94 4.45 -36.51
C GLY A 335 -5.98 4.74 -35.35
N LEU A 336 -6.02 3.98 -34.24
CA LEU A 336 -5.00 4.08 -33.19
C LEU A 336 -3.63 3.61 -33.68
N PHE A 337 -3.56 2.50 -34.44
CA PHE A 337 -2.32 2.02 -35.04
C PHE A 337 -1.73 3.01 -36.03
N ASP A 338 -2.56 3.67 -36.84
CA ASP A 338 -2.10 4.64 -37.85
C ASP A 338 -1.53 5.91 -37.20
N ASN A 339 -1.89 6.19 -35.94
CA ASN A 339 -1.42 7.34 -35.18
C ASN A 339 -0.39 6.99 -34.09
N SER A 340 0.07 5.75 -34.03
CA SER A 340 1.07 5.25 -33.10
C SER A 340 2.02 4.26 -33.79
N SER A 341 3.06 3.83 -33.11
CA SER A 341 4.00 2.85 -33.67
C SER A 341 4.63 2.00 -32.57
N ILE A 342 5.11 0.81 -32.93
CA ILE A 342 5.80 -0.10 -32.00
C ILE A 342 7.11 0.49 -31.44
N THR A 343 7.58 1.58 -32.04
CA THR A 343 8.77 2.34 -31.60
C THR A 343 8.40 3.82 -31.53
N GLY A 344 9.09 4.60 -30.69
CA GLY A 344 8.84 6.03 -30.55
C GLY A 344 7.89 6.40 -29.41
N ALA A 345 7.50 7.67 -29.37
CA ALA A 345 6.81 8.26 -28.21
C ALA A 345 5.46 7.59 -27.86
N ARG A 346 4.74 7.07 -28.85
CA ARG A 346 3.43 6.42 -28.64
C ARG A 346 3.49 4.89 -28.59
N GLN A 347 4.68 4.33 -28.38
CA GLN A 347 4.89 2.89 -28.26
C GLN A 347 3.98 2.22 -27.22
N PRO A 348 3.75 2.77 -26.01
CA PRO A 348 2.90 2.11 -25.01
C PRO A 348 1.47 1.89 -25.49
N LEU A 349 0.88 2.87 -26.16
CA LEU A 349 -0.46 2.76 -26.75
C LEU A 349 -0.47 1.68 -27.84
N TRP A 350 0.49 1.76 -28.79
CA TRP A 350 0.55 0.80 -29.88
C TRP A 350 0.63 -0.64 -29.38
N ILE A 351 1.52 -0.91 -28.44
CA ILE A 351 1.74 -2.25 -27.90
C ILE A 351 0.50 -2.74 -27.16
N ARG A 352 -0.11 -1.90 -26.30
CA ARG A 352 -1.31 -2.28 -25.54
C ARG A 352 -2.47 -2.63 -26.49
N VAL A 353 -2.71 -1.79 -27.45
CA VAL A 353 -3.76 -2.02 -28.46
C VAL A 353 -3.45 -3.29 -29.29
N ALA A 354 -2.19 -3.51 -29.66
CA ALA A 354 -1.78 -4.68 -30.42
C ALA A 354 -1.97 -6.00 -29.65
N ILE A 355 -1.59 -6.03 -28.39
CA ILE A 355 -1.77 -7.20 -27.52
C ILE A 355 -3.27 -7.56 -27.45
N VAL A 356 -4.13 -6.60 -27.20
CA VAL A 356 -5.59 -6.85 -27.06
C VAL A 356 -6.21 -7.20 -28.43
N ALA A 357 -5.86 -6.50 -29.48
CA ALA A 357 -6.36 -6.81 -30.82
C ALA A 357 -5.93 -8.20 -31.29
N ASN A 358 -4.69 -8.59 -30.97
CA ASN A 358 -4.18 -9.92 -31.33
C ASN A 358 -4.84 -11.04 -30.51
N ASP A 359 -5.28 -10.76 -29.27
CA ASP A 359 -6.05 -11.70 -28.45
C ASP A 359 -7.52 -11.82 -28.91
N LYS A 360 -8.17 -10.70 -29.24
CA LYS A 360 -9.62 -10.65 -29.48
C LYS A 360 -10.01 -10.78 -30.97
N ASP A 361 -9.07 -10.58 -31.89
CA ASP A 361 -9.28 -10.58 -33.35
C ASP A 361 -8.06 -11.09 -34.11
N ALA A 362 -7.41 -12.16 -33.62
CA ALA A 362 -6.14 -12.71 -34.11
C ALA A 362 -6.09 -12.97 -35.61
N ASP A 363 -7.19 -13.46 -36.18
CA ASP A 363 -7.31 -13.78 -37.62
C ASP A 363 -7.12 -12.55 -38.53
N ASN A 364 -7.21 -11.35 -37.97
CA ASN A 364 -7.05 -10.09 -38.67
C ASN A 364 -5.72 -9.38 -38.38
N CYS A 365 -4.71 -10.09 -37.87
CA CYS A 365 -3.41 -9.51 -37.56
C CYS A 365 -2.77 -8.77 -38.76
N SER A 366 -2.98 -9.25 -39.98
CA SER A 366 -2.49 -8.60 -41.22
C SER A 366 -3.14 -7.25 -41.47
N TYR A 367 -4.43 -7.11 -41.16
CA TYR A 367 -5.15 -5.84 -41.25
C TYR A 367 -4.58 -4.77 -40.30
N TYR A 368 -4.21 -5.18 -39.09
CA TYR A 368 -3.61 -4.31 -38.08
C TYR A 368 -2.10 -4.14 -38.24
N GLY A 369 -1.45 -5.03 -38.98
CA GLY A 369 0.02 -5.10 -39.05
C GLY A 369 0.64 -5.64 -37.76
N THR A 370 -0.04 -6.57 -37.07
CA THR A 370 0.36 -7.12 -35.77
C THR A 370 0.72 -8.61 -35.80
N CYS A 371 0.87 -9.21 -36.97
CA CYS A 371 1.31 -10.60 -37.07
C CYS A 371 2.71 -10.78 -36.47
N ASP A 372 2.97 -11.93 -35.88
CA ASP A 372 4.19 -12.25 -35.10
C ASP A 372 4.49 -11.25 -33.99
N LEU A 373 3.42 -10.84 -33.32
CA LEU A 373 3.47 -9.77 -32.32
C LEU A 373 4.47 -10.05 -31.17
N PRO A 374 4.54 -11.25 -30.55
CA PRO A 374 5.46 -11.50 -29.43
C PRO A 374 6.92 -11.24 -29.80
N THR A 375 7.38 -11.74 -30.95
CA THR A 375 8.75 -11.52 -31.43
C THR A 375 9.03 -10.03 -31.65
N ARG A 376 8.09 -9.32 -32.25
CA ARG A 376 8.23 -7.89 -32.57
C ARG A 376 8.21 -7.03 -31.30
N VAL A 377 7.34 -7.34 -30.35
CA VAL A 377 7.28 -6.63 -29.06
C VAL A 377 8.55 -6.91 -28.26
N LYS A 378 9.01 -8.17 -28.17
CA LYS A 378 10.29 -8.50 -27.53
C LYS A 378 11.43 -7.69 -28.14
N ALA A 379 11.57 -7.65 -29.45
CA ALA A 379 12.63 -6.89 -30.11
C ALA A 379 12.53 -5.37 -29.90
N ALA A 380 11.31 -4.83 -29.81
CA ALA A 380 11.10 -3.40 -29.60
C ALA A 380 11.33 -2.96 -28.14
N ILE A 381 10.92 -3.79 -27.17
CA ILE A 381 11.03 -3.49 -25.73
C ILE A 381 12.41 -3.85 -25.19
N LEU A 382 13.02 -4.94 -25.66
CA LEU A 382 14.30 -5.47 -25.18
C LEU A 382 15.33 -5.45 -26.32
N PRO A 383 15.72 -4.26 -26.85
CA PRO A 383 16.60 -4.16 -28.01
C PRO A 383 18.05 -4.50 -27.71
N GLN A 384 18.46 -4.49 -26.46
CA GLN A 384 19.84 -4.75 -26.07
C GLN A 384 20.06 -6.25 -25.89
N ASN A 385 21.18 -6.74 -26.47
CA ASN A 385 21.58 -8.13 -26.41
C ASN A 385 23.05 -8.18 -26.03
N HIS A 386 23.37 -8.73 -24.88
CA HIS A 386 24.73 -8.81 -24.37
C HIS A 386 25.05 -10.23 -23.89
N THR A 387 26.17 -10.78 -24.37
CA THR A 387 26.63 -12.09 -23.93
C THR A 387 27.81 -11.91 -22.98
N CYS A 388 27.68 -12.45 -21.77
CA CYS A 388 28.78 -12.50 -20.83
C CYS A 388 29.84 -13.51 -21.29
N SER A 389 31.12 -13.16 -21.19
CA SER A 389 32.20 -14.12 -21.44
C SER A 389 32.29 -15.12 -20.28
N PRO A 390 32.37 -16.45 -20.49
CA PRO A 390 32.65 -17.20 -21.70
C PRO A 390 31.45 -17.60 -22.57
N GLY A 391 30.28 -16.99 -22.42
CA GLY A 391 29.19 -17.20 -23.38
C GLY A 391 28.02 -18.05 -22.90
N VAL A 392 27.91 -18.31 -21.59
CA VAL A 392 26.82 -19.11 -20.98
C VAL A 392 25.67 -18.25 -20.44
N LEU A 393 25.86 -16.95 -20.26
CA LEU A 393 24.85 -16.03 -19.77
C LEU A 393 24.56 -14.98 -20.83
N HIS A 394 23.26 -14.78 -21.11
CA HIS A 394 22.78 -13.84 -22.13
C HIS A 394 21.87 -12.81 -21.48
N VAL A 395 22.25 -11.54 -21.50
CA VAL A 395 21.45 -10.45 -20.98
C VAL A 395 20.70 -9.77 -22.12
N VAL A 396 19.38 -9.78 -22.06
CA VAL A 396 18.52 -8.98 -22.93
C VAL A 396 17.88 -7.87 -22.09
N ALA A 397 18.09 -6.62 -22.49
CA ALA A 397 17.71 -5.51 -21.66
C ALA A 397 16.99 -4.40 -22.43
N GLN A 398 16.21 -3.61 -21.72
CA GLN A 398 15.49 -2.48 -22.28
C GLN A 398 16.38 -1.23 -22.37
N ARG A 399 17.10 -0.87 -21.30
CA ARG A 399 17.90 0.37 -21.23
C ARG A 399 19.04 0.28 -20.21
N MET A 400 19.90 -0.72 -20.31
CA MET A 400 21.10 -0.76 -19.48
C MET A 400 22.27 -0.07 -20.20
N THR A 401 23.15 0.57 -19.46
CA THR A 401 24.43 1.04 -19.99
C THR A 401 25.38 -0.14 -20.21
N THR A 402 26.39 0.05 -21.06
CA THR A 402 27.42 -0.96 -21.26
C THR A 402 28.12 -1.36 -19.98
N GLN A 403 28.34 -0.40 -19.07
CA GLN A 403 28.96 -0.68 -17.77
C GLN A 403 28.05 -1.51 -16.88
N GLU A 404 26.76 -1.19 -16.78
CA GLU A 404 25.79 -1.98 -16.00
C GLU A 404 25.67 -3.42 -16.52
N LEU A 405 25.73 -3.63 -17.85
CA LEU A 405 25.73 -4.97 -18.45
C LEU A 405 27.00 -5.75 -18.05
N GLN A 406 28.17 -5.08 -18.08
CA GLN A 406 29.45 -5.68 -17.65
C GLN A 406 29.44 -6.00 -16.15
N ASP A 407 28.92 -5.10 -15.32
CA ASP A 407 28.82 -5.29 -13.87
C ASP A 407 27.87 -6.43 -13.53
N ALA A 408 26.76 -6.58 -14.25
CA ALA A 408 25.83 -7.70 -14.08
C ALA A 408 26.51 -9.04 -14.46
N CYS A 409 27.22 -9.09 -15.59
CA CYS A 409 28.01 -10.26 -15.97
C CYS A 409 29.05 -10.61 -14.91
N ALA A 410 29.84 -9.65 -14.46
CA ALA A 410 30.89 -9.86 -13.48
C ALA A 410 30.29 -10.36 -12.14
N SER A 411 29.19 -9.79 -11.71
CA SER A 411 28.52 -10.20 -10.47
C SER A 411 28.09 -11.67 -10.51
N MET A 412 27.43 -12.10 -11.58
CA MET A 412 26.99 -13.49 -11.72
C MET A 412 28.15 -14.47 -11.87
N LEU A 413 29.11 -14.17 -12.74
CA LEU A 413 30.24 -15.07 -13.00
C LEU A 413 31.15 -15.25 -11.76
N ASN A 414 31.37 -14.19 -10.99
CA ASN A 414 32.12 -14.27 -9.75
C ASN A 414 31.34 -15.05 -8.66
N GLN A 415 30.02 -14.98 -8.68
CA GLN A 415 29.20 -15.73 -7.74
C GLN A 415 29.31 -17.25 -7.93
N ASN A 416 29.59 -17.77 -9.12
CA ASN A 416 29.75 -19.20 -9.38
C ASN A 416 30.76 -19.83 -8.42
N ALA A 417 31.98 -19.31 -8.38
CA ALA A 417 33.04 -19.86 -7.53
C ALA A 417 32.69 -19.74 -6.04
N TYR A 418 32.03 -18.63 -5.68
CA TYR A 418 31.55 -18.43 -4.31
C TYR A 418 30.49 -19.47 -3.93
N PHE A 419 29.50 -19.69 -4.80
CA PHE A 419 28.44 -20.67 -4.57
C PHE A 419 29.01 -22.07 -4.34
N HIS A 420 29.82 -22.60 -5.28
CA HIS A 420 30.41 -23.91 -5.15
C HIS A 420 31.30 -24.06 -3.92
N THR A 421 32.00 -23.01 -3.53
CA THR A 421 32.79 -23.00 -2.28
C THR A 421 31.89 -23.07 -1.06
N MET A 422 30.80 -22.36 -1.07
CA MET A 422 29.86 -22.25 0.05
C MET A 422 29.03 -23.54 0.17
N VAL A 423 28.45 -24.07 -0.90
CA VAL A 423 27.61 -25.26 -0.89
C VAL A 423 28.44 -26.57 -0.85
N GLN A 424 29.61 -26.57 -1.46
CA GLN A 424 30.53 -27.73 -1.57
C GLN A 424 29.94 -28.88 -2.38
N ASP A 425 29.27 -28.55 -3.47
CA ASP A 425 28.58 -29.47 -4.39
C ASP A 425 29.52 -30.18 -5.38
N GLY A 426 30.79 -29.82 -5.44
CA GLY A 426 31.79 -30.36 -6.36
C GLY A 426 31.72 -29.78 -7.76
N GLY A 427 30.84 -28.83 -8.04
CA GLY A 427 30.74 -28.11 -9.31
C GLY A 427 30.31 -28.96 -10.52
N GLN A 428 29.68 -30.12 -10.28
CA GLN A 428 29.16 -30.97 -11.33
C GLN A 428 27.62 -30.82 -11.42
N PRO A 429 27.06 -30.52 -12.58
CA PRO A 429 25.63 -30.49 -12.76
C PRO A 429 24.95 -31.79 -12.31
N VAL A 430 23.69 -31.69 -11.90
CA VAL A 430 22.88 -32.86 -11.61
C VAL A 430 22.62 -33.67 -12.88
N ALA A 431 22.26 -34.93 -12.71
CA ALA A 431 22.01 -35.83 -13.86
C ALA A 431 20.86 -35.27 -14.73
N ASN A 432 21.03 -35.39 -16.03
CA ASN A 432 20.03 -34.93 -17.02
C ASN A 432 19.76 -33.41 -17.04
N ASP A 433 20.61 -32.59 -16.44
CA ASP A 433 20.47 -31.14 -16.54
C ASP A 433 20.99 -30.63 -17.90
N ASN A 434 20.09 -29.99 -18.68
CA ASN A 434 20.41 -29.35 -19.96
C ASN A 434 20.44 -27.81 -19.84
N ASN A 435 20.40 -27.25 -18.65
CA ASN A 435 20.37 -25.81 -18.38
C ASN A 435 21.78 -25.18 -18.43
N ALA A 436 22.54 -25.45 -19.53
CA ALA A 436 23.89 -24.95 -19.65
C ALA A 436 23.98 -23.42 -19.85
N ASN A 437 22.92 -22.80 -20.33
CA ASN A 437 22.83 -21.37 -20.64
C ASN A 437 21.65 -20.75 -19.88
N MET A 438 21.75 -19.46 -19.56
CA MET A 438 20.68 -18.70 -18.93
C MET A 438 20.45 -17.38 -19.66
N GLU A 439 19.18 -17.02 -19.88
CA GLU A 439 18.77 -15.70 -20.37
C GLU A 439 18.37 -14.83 -19.18
N ILE A 440 18.96 -13.64 -19.06
CA ILE A 440 18.62 -12.63 -18.07
C ILE A 440 17.87 -11.51 -18.78
N VAL A 441 16.62 -11.28 -18.39
CA VAL A 441 15.75 -10.28 -18.99
C VAL A 441 15.59 -9.10 -18.04
N VAL A 442 15.97 -7.89 -18.47
CA VAL A 442 15.96 -6.71 -17.60
C VAL A 442 15.14 -5.59 -18.22
N PHE A 443 13.97 -5.34 -17.63
CA PHE A 443 13.15 -4.19 -17.97
C PHE A 443 13.70 -2.90 -17.34
N ALA A 444 13.39 -1.73 -17.92
CA ALA A 444 13.95 -0.47 -17.46
C ALA A 444 13.36 0.03 -16.13
N SER A 445 12.18 -0.47 -15.77
CA SER A 445 11.47 -0.10 -14.53
C SER A 445 10.51 -1.20 -14.08
N VAL A 446 10.06 -1.13 -12.83
CA VAL A 446 8.98 -1.99 -12.33
C VAL A 446 7.69 -1.83 -13.15
N GLY A 447 7.40 -0.61 -13.61
CA GLY A 447 6.23 -0.36 -14.47
C GLY A 447 6.34 -1.06 -15.83
N ASP A 448 7.52 -1.04 -16.46
CA ASP A 448 7.76 -1.76 -17.71
C ASP A 448 7.68 -3.28 -17.50
N TYR A 449 8.24 -3.78 -16.40
CA TYR A 449 8.15 -5.18 -16.02
C TYR A 449 6.69 -5.61 -15.88
N GLN A 450 5.90 -4.90 -15.09
CA GLN A 450 4.47 -5.18 -14.89
C GLN A 450 3.67 -5.09 -16.21
N GLN A 451 4.09 -4.21 -17.09
CA GLN A 451 3.40 -3.98 -18.35
C GLN A 451 3.65 -5.08 -19.39
N TYR A 452 4.90 -5.55 -19.51
CA TYR A 452 5.31 -6.34 -20.65
C TYR A 452 5.70 -7.78 -20.31
N ALA A 453 6.17 -8.04 -19.08
CA ALA A 453 6.71 -9.36 -18.75
C ALA A 453 5.63 -10.44 -18.77
N GLY A 454 4.40 -10.14 -18.28
CA GLY A 454 3.28 -11.07 -18.35
C GLY A 454 2.95 -11.49 -19.79
N TYR A 455 2.91 -10.52 -20.70
CA TYR A 455 2.65 -10.80 -22.12
C TYR A 455 3.78 -11.57 -22.80
N LEU A 456 5.04 -11.14 -22.58
CA LEU A 456 6.19 -11.72 -23.27
C LEU A 456 6.60 -13.11 -22.75
N PHE A 457 6.40 -13.38 -21.47
CA PHE A 457 6.92 -14.57 -20.81
C PHE A 457 5.86 -15.39 -20.07
N GLY A 458 4.61 -14.97 -20.06
CA GLY A 458 3.50 -15.70 -19.41
C GLY A 458 3.60 -15.75 -17.88
N ILE A 459 4.14 -14.71 -17.24
CA ILE A 459 4.37 -14.67 -15.78
C ILE A 459 3.46 -13.69 -15.07
N ALA A 460 3.21 -13.96 -13.78
CA ALA A 460 2.66 -12.95 -12.88
C ALA A 460 3.69 -11.83 -12.66
N THR A 461 3.25 -10.59 -12.50
CA THR A 461 4.12 -9.40 -12.42
C THR A 461 3.89 -8.56 -11.18
N ASP A 462 3.22 -9.12 -10.18
CA ASP A 462 3.00 -8.55 -8.85
C ASP A 462 4.15 -8.85 -7.86
N ASN A 463 5.27 -9.37 -8.40
CA ASN A 463 6.49 -9.73 -7.68
C ASN A 463 7.68 -8.83 -8.11
N GLY A 464 8.83 -9.01 -7.45
CA GLY A 464 10.05 -8.24 -7.75
C GLY A 464 10.93 -8.79 -8.86
N GLY A 465 10.56 -9.93 -9.45
CA GLY A 465 11.32 -10.66 -10.46
C GLY A 465 11.00 -12.15 -10.38
N MET A 466 11.47 -12.93 -11.35
CA MET A 466 11.14 -14.34 -11.40
C MET A 466 12.21 -15.13 -12.12
N TYR A 467 12.65 -16.23 -11.51
CA TYR A 467 13.40 -17.27 -12.18
C TYR A 467 12.46 -18.33 -12.76
N LEU A 468 12.59 -18.59 -14.04
CA LEU A 468 11.88 -19.65 -14.77
C LEU A 468 12.89 -20.72 -15.14
N GLU A 469 12.83 -21.84 -14.48
CA GLU A 469 13.73 -22.96 -14.75
C GLU A 469 13.39 -23.71 -16.02
N GLY A 470 12.10 -23.84 -16.30
CA GLY A 470 11.60 -24.71 -17.37
C GLY A 470 11.69 -26.18 -16.97
N ASP A 471 11.95 -27.04 -17.95
CA ASP A 471 12.18 -28.48 -17.74
C ASP A 471 13.65 -28.81 -17.99
N PRO A 472 14.48 -28.95 -16.95
CA PRO A 472 15.92 -29.18 -17.09
C PRO A 472 16.26 -30.45 -17.87
N SER A 473 15.36 -31.44 -17.86
CA SER A 473 15.56 -32.70 -18.58
C SER A 473 15.46 -32.59 -20.11
N LYS A 474 14.89 -31.49 -20.61
CA LYS A 474 14.67 -31.26 -22.03
C LYS A 474 15.87 -30.60 -22.68
N GLN A 475 16.37 -31.22 -23.75
CA GLN A 475 17.36 -30.59 -24.59
C GLN A 475 16.80 -29.31 -25.23
N GLY A 476 17.56 -28.19 -25.12
CA GLY A 476 17.14 -26.88 -25.61
C GLY A 476 16.22 -26.11 -24.66
N ASN A 477 16.05 -26.58 -23.42
CA ASN A 477 15.42 -25.79 -22.38
C ASN A 477 16.18 -24.46 -22.19
N GLN A 478 15.45 -23.39 -21.92
CA GLN A 478 16.03 -22.06 -21.73
C GLN A 478 15.59 -21.48 -20.38
N PRO A 479 16.37 -21.70 -19.33
CA PRO A 479 16.11 -21.04 -18.05
C PRO A 479 16.24 -19.52 -18.19
N ARG A 480 15.36 -18.78 -17.49
CA ARG A 480 15.28 -17.32 -17.55
C ARG A 480 15.15 -16.73 -16.17
N PHE A 481 15.89 -15.67 -15.95
CA PHE A 481 15.63 -14.73 -14.89
C PHE A 481 15.05 -13.45 -15.50
N ILE A 482 13.90 -13.00 -15.00
CA ILE A 482 13.17 -11.87 -15.54
C ILE A 482 12.98 -10.87 -14.42
N ALA A 483 13.54 -9.66 -14.57
CA ALA A 483 13.48 -8.59 -13.57
C ALA A 483 13.48 -7.21 -14.23
N TYR A 484 13.72 -6.20 -13.41
CA TYR A 484 13.86 -4.81 -13.83
C TYR A 484 15.09 -4.15 -13.21
N GLN A 485 15.47 -2.97 -13.74
CA GLN A 485 16.57 -2.21 -13.18
C GLN A 485 16.21 -1.70 -11.78
N SER A 486 17.09 -1.97 -10.82
CA SER A 486 17.01 -1.36 -9.50
C SER A 486 17.33 0.14 -9.55
N PRO A 487 16.86 0.95 -8.59
CA PRO A 487 17.21 2.37 -8.53
C PRO A 487 18.72 2.62 -8.49
N ALA A 488 19.18 3.71 -9.11
CA ALA A 488 20.60 4.03 -9.24
C ALA A 488 21.28 4.34 -7.89
N ASP A 489 20.51 4.68 -6.90
CA ASP A 489 20.96 5.10 -5.57
C ASP A 489 21.04 3.96 -4.54
N ASN A 490 20.79 2.71 -4.95
CA ASN A 490 20.90 1.55 -4.05
C ASN A 490 22.35 1.05 -3.86
N GLY A 491 23.32 1.66 -4.54
CA GLY A 491 24.74 1.30 -4.42
C GLY A 491 25.14 -0.01 -5.12
N PHE A 492 24.23 -0.69 -5.82
CA PHE A 492 24.51 -1.91 -6.55
C PHE A 492 24.84 -1.62 -8.02
N ALA A 493 26.10 -1.80 -8.40
CA ALA A 493 26.62 -1.41 -9.73
C ALA A 493 25.90 -2.13 -10.89
N ALA A 494 25.54 -3.40 -10.71
CA ALA A 494 24.84 -4.19 -11.72
C ALA A 494 23.41 -3.71 -12.00
N ARG A 495 22.79 -2.98 -11.06
CA ARG A 495 21.47 -2.38 -11.19
C ARG A 495 20.38 -3.31 -11.69
N VAL A 496 20.45 -4.58 -11.39
CA VAL A 496 19.40 -5.57 -11.68
C VAL A 496 18.82 -6.03 -10.35
N TRP A 497 17.50 -5.92 -10.22
CA TRP A 497 16.77 -6.28 -9.01
C TRP A 497 16.98 -7.77 -8.70
N ASN A 498 17.30 -8.09 -7.45
CA ASN A 498 17.49 -9.46 -6.96
C ASN A 498 18.50 -10.34 -7.74
N LEU A 499 19.41 -9.74 -8.51
CA LEU A 499 20.31 -10.48 -9.42
C LEU A 499 20.97 -11.70 -8.78
N ASN A 500 21.59 -11.52 -7.63
CA ASN A 500 22.36 -12.58 -6.98
C ASN A 500 21.48 -13.63 -6.29
N HIS A 501 20.29 -13.26 -5.87
CA HIS A 501 19.29 -14.17 -5.35
C HIS A 501 18.75 -15.09 -6.46
N GLU A 502 18.26 -14.51 -7.55
CA GLU A 502 17.70 -15.26 -8.67
C GLU A 502 18.76 -16.11 -9.38
N TYR A 503 19.98 -15.58 -9.44
CA TYR A 503 21.09 -16.36 -9.99
C TYR A 503 21.47 -17.55 -9.09
N THR A 504 21.27 -17.45 -7.78
CA THR A 504 21.46 -18.60 -6.89
C THR A 504 20.49 -19.71 -7.19
N HIS A 505 19.22 -19.41 -7.53
CA HIS A 505 18.30 -20.47 -7.91
C HIS A 505 18.71 -21.21 -9.19
N TYR A 506 19.27 -20.47 -10.16
CA TYR A 506 19.85 -21.12 -11.34
C TYR A 506 21.00 -22.07 -10.96
N LEU A 507 21.86 -21.65 -10.04
CA LEU A 507 22.97 -22.47 -9.58
C LEU A 507 22.47 -23.67 -8.77
N ASP A 508 21.57 -23.45 -7.81
CA ASP A 508 20.99 -24.50 -6.97
C ASP A 508 20.23 -25.54 -7.82
N GLY A 509 19.37 -25.09 -8.74
CA GLY A 509 18.64 -25.98 -9.66
C GLY A 509 19.57 -26.81 -10.56
N ARG A 510 20.65 -26.18 -11.04
CA ARG A 510 21.59 -26.86 -11.92
C ARG A 510 22.52 -27.84 -11.20
N TYR A 511 23.00 -27.49 -10.00
CA TYR A 511 24.08 -28.21 -9.34
C TYR A 511 23.64 -28.99 -8.12
N ASP A 512 22.53 -28.67 -7.47
CA ASP A 512 22.17 -29.24 -6.18
C ASP A 512 20.81 -29.96 -6.17
N THR A 513 19.86 -29.58 -7.06
CA THR A 513 18.52 -30.15 -7.03
C THR A 513 18.16 -30.81 -8.36
N TYR A 514 17.75 -32.09 -8.32
CA TYR A 514 17.40 -32.86 -9.51
C TYR A 514 15.93 -32.69 -9.87
N GLY A 515 15.65 -32.38 -11.10
CA GLY A 515 14.30 -32.21 -11.62
C GLY A 515 13.93 -30.75 -11.79
N ASP A 516 12.65 -30.49 -11.90
CA ASP A 516 12.11 -29.14 -11.97
C ASP A 516 11.57 -28.68 -10.61
N PHE A 517 11.13 -27.45 -10.54
CA PHE A 517 10.55 -26.88 -9.32
C PHE A 517 9.39 -27.70 -8.74
N ALA A 518 8.58 -28.34 -9.59
CA ALA A 518 7.49 -29.20 -9.12
C ALA A 518 8.03 -30.45 -8.42
N ALA A 519 9.13 -31.04 -8.92
CA ALA A 519 9.80 -32.15 -8.26
C ALA A 519 10.40 -31.74 -6.91
N GLU A 520 11.04 -30.57 -6.82
CA GLU A 520 11.66 -30.07 -5.60
C GLU A 520 10.65 -29.78 -4.48
N THR A 521 9.45 -29.38 -4.84
CA THR A 521 8.39 -28.99 -3.90
C THR A 521 7.39 -30.07 -3.57
N VAL A 522 7.60 -31.32 -4.05
CA VAL A 522 6.78 -32.48 -3.69
C VAL A 522 6.79 -32.78 -2.19
N LYS A 523 7.81 -32.34 -1.49
CA LYS A 523 7.94 -32.27 -0.03
C LYS A 523 8.25 -30.85 0.41
N PRO A 524 7.96 -30.48 1.68
CA PRO A 524 8.34 -29.18 2.19
C PRO A 524 9.84 -28.94 2.00
N ASN A 525 10.21 -27.92 1.21
CA ASN A 525 11.59 -27.61 0.87
C ASN A 525 11.85 -26.11 0.70
N ILE A 526 10.83 -25.26 0.90
CA ILE A 526 10.94 -23.81 0.67
C ILE A 526 12.00 -23.16 1.57
N TRP A 527 12.19 -23.70 2.77
CA TRP A 527 13.24 -23.24 3.69
C TRP A 527 14.65 -23.30 3.07
N TRP A 528 14.92 -24.34 2.23
CA TRP A 528 16.17 -24.47 1.51
C TRP A 528 16.18 -23.58 0.27
N ILE A 529 15.21 -23.76 -0.59
CA ILE A 529 15.14 -23.07 -1.88
C ILE A 529 15.32 -21.55 -1.71
N GLU A 530 14.52 -20.92 -0.86
CA GLU A 530 14.60 -19.47 -0.62
C GLU A 530 15.74 -19.11 0.35
N GLY A 531 15.95 -19.95 1.36
CA GLY A 531 16.99 -19.69 2.34
C GLY A 531 18.41 -19.73 1.76
N VAL A 532 18.72 -20.65 0.84
CA VAL A 532 20.04 -20.69 0.16
C VAL A 532 20.21 -19.48 -0.76
N ALA A 533 19.15 -19.08 -1.46
CA ALA A 533 19.20 -17.92 -2.34
C ALA A 533 19.49 -16.63 -1.56
N GLU A 534 18.82 -16.44 -0.42
CA GLU A 534 19.10 -15.32 0.48
C GLU A 534 20.49 -15.41 1.09
N TYR A 535 20.88 -16.56 1.63
CA TYR A 535 22.17 -16.71 2.30
C TYR A 535 23.34 -16.48 1.35
N VAL A 536 23.30 -17.05 0.16
CA VAL A 536 24.33 -16.84 -0.87
C VAL A 536 24.36 -15.39 -1.33
N SER A 537 23.20 -14.81 -1.65
CA SER A 537 23.10 -13.45 -2.18
C SER A 537 23.69 -12.43 -1.20
N TYR A 538 23.31 -12.48 0.10
CA TYR A 538 23.82 -11.54 1.09
C TYR A 538 25.30 -11.79 1.42
N SER A 539 25.69 -13.03 1.65
CA SER A 539 27.07 -13.35 2.01
C SER A 539 28.07 -13.13 0.87
N TYR A 540 27.70 -13.41 -0.39
CA TYR A 540 28.50 -13.09 -1.56
C TYR A 540 28.78 -11.59 -1.68
N ARG A 541 27.76 -10.78 -1.46
CA ARG A 541 27.88 -9.32 -1.52
C ARG A 541 28.48 -8.71 -0.24
N ASN A 542 28.83 -9.54 0.75
CA ASN A 542 29.30 -9.12 2.08
C ASN A 542 28.35 -8.13 2.76
N LEU A 543 27.05 -8.41 2.68
CA LEU A 543 25.99 -7.60 3.29
C LEU A 543 25.38 -8.34 4.48
N ALA A 544 25.05 -7.59 5.52
CA ALA A 544 24.24 -8.11 6.62
C ALA A 544 22.76 -8.15 6.19
N TYR A 545 22.10 -9.31 6.37
CA TYR A 545 20.65 -9.39 6.19
C TYR A 545 19.94 -8.91 7.46
N THR A 546 19.89 -7.60 7.65
CA THR A 546 19.39 -6.96 8.87
C THR A 546 17.98 -7.41 9.24
N ALA A 547 17.09 -7.57 8.27
CA ALA A 547 15.72 -8.04 8.53
C ALA A 547 15.71 -9.43 9.19
N ALA A 548 16.48 -10.39 8.65
CA ALA A 548 16.60 -11.72 9.23
C ALA A 548 17.31 -11.71 10.61
N LEU A 549 18.37 -10.90 10.75
CA LEU A 549 19.07 -10.77 12.01
C LEU A 549 18.21 -10.17 13.13
N ASN A 550 17.29 -9.27 12.79
CA ASN A 550 16.32 -8.70 13.74
C ASN A 550 15.22 -9.71 14.17
N GLU A 551 14.99 -10.76 13.37
CA GLU A 551 14.09 -11.85 13.75
C GLU A 551 14.76 -12.87 14.69
N ALA A 552 16.07 -13.04 14.61
CA ALA A 552 16.80 -14.05 15.39
C ALA A 552 16.48 -14.02 16.90
N PRO A 553 16.50 -12.87 17.61
CA PRO A 553 16.22 -12.82 19.05
C PRO A 553 14.76 -13.09 19.41
N ARG A 554 13.87 -13.15 18.44
CA ARG A 554 12.43 -13.40 18.69
C ARG A 554 12.12 -14.88 18.90
N HIS A 555 12.99 -15.78 18.45
CA HIS A 555 12.80 -17.24 18.50
C HIS A 555 11.43 -17.71 18.01
N THR A 556 10.88 -17.05 16.98
CA THR A 556 9.49 -17.28 16.52
C THR A 556 9.28 -18.70 16.03
N TYR A 557 10.29 -19.27 15.37
CA TYR A 557 10.20 -20.62 14.80
C TYR A 557 11.35 -21.51 15.29
N ALA A 558 11.00 -22.75 15.64
CA ALA A 558 11.97 -23.82 15.82
C ALA A 558 12.51 -24.29 14.45
N LEU A 559 13.74 -24.79 14.37
CA LEU A 559 14.33 -25.29 13.14
C LEU A 559 13.47 -26.40 12.49
N SER A 560 12.94 -27.32 13.29
CA SER A 560 12.05 -28.39 12.80
C SER A 560 10.76 -27.85 12.17
N THR A 561 10.28 -26.67 12.58
CA THR A 561 9.14 -25.99 11.98
C THR A 561 9.51 -25.37 10.64
N LEU A 562 10.72 -24.86 10.50
CA LEU A 562 11.21 -24.28 9.24
C LEU A 562 11.39 -25.35 8.17
N PHE A 563 11.79 -26.57 8.54
CA PHE A 563 11.87 -27.71 7.64
C PHE A 563 10.51 -28.13 7.05
N ASP A 564 9.39 -27.70 7.63
CA ASP A 564 8.04 -27.94 7.14
C ASP A 564 7.51 -26.78 6.26
N SER A 565 8.36 -25.87 5.81
CA SER A 565 7.93 -24.70 5.05
C SER A 565 7.53 -25.05 3.61
N THR A 566 6.30 -24.66 3.26
CA THR A 566 5.75 -24.62 1.90
C THR A 566 5.25 -23.20 1.60
N TYR A 567 4.97 -22.86 0.35
CA TYR A 567 4.40 -21.54 0.06
C TYR A 567 2.99 -21.34 0.64
N GLU A 568 2.24 -22.42 0.85
CA GLU A 568 0.88 -22.35 1.41
C GLU A 568 0.86 -22.12 2.92
N ASN A 569 1.95 -22.48 3.64
CA ASN A 569 2.00 -22.40 5.10
C ASN A 569 2.99 -21.35 5.62
N THR A 570 3.53 -20.50 4.73
CA THR A 570 4.51 -19.46 5.07
C THR A 570 4.07 -18.09 4.61
N ASP A 571 4.61 -17.07 5.26
CA ASP A 571 4.61 -15.68 4.83
C ASP A 571 6.04 -15.24 4.44
N VAL A 572 6.18 -14.00 4.01
CA VAL A 572 7.48 -13.41 3.63
C VAL A 572 8.52 -13.59 4.75
N ASN A 573 8.14 -13.35 5.99
CA ASN A 573 9.05 -13.45 7.13
C ASN A 573 9.57 -14.90 7.31
N ARG A 574 8.67 -15.88 7.33
CA ARG A 574 9.06 -17.29 7.51
C ARG A 574 9.83 -17.82 6.31
N THR A 575 9.44 -17.43 5.09
CA THR A 575 10.07 -17.89 3.85
C THR A 575 11.50 -17.38 3.72
N TYR A 576 11.71 -16.07 3.80
CA TYR A 576 12.98 -15.42 3.49
C TYR A 576 13.85 -15.21 4.73
N HIS A 577 13.35 -14.51 5.76
CA HIS A 577 14.17 -14.18 6.93
C HIS A 577 14.54 -15.44 7.71
N TRP A 578 13.55 -16.27 7.99
CA TRP A 578 13.79 -17.52 8.74
C TRP A 578 14.38 -18.62 7.88
N GLY A 579 14.10 -18.66 6.56
CA GLY A 579 14.80 -19.50 5.60
C GLY A 579 16.30 -19.21 5.59
N TYR A 580 16.68 -17.93 5.48
CA TYR A 580 18.07 -17.48 5.59
C TYR A 580 18.73 -17.96 6.89
N LEU A 581 18.07 -17.76 8.04
CA LEU A 581 18.60 -18.17 9.33
C LEU A 581 18.79 -19.68 9.43
N ALA A 582 17.83 -20.47 8.92
CA ALA A 582 17.92 -21.93 8.92
C ALA A 582 19.07 -22.43 8.04
N VAL A 583 19.20 -21.95 6.80
CA VAL A 583 20.28 -22.34 5.90
C VAL A 583 21.62 -21.89 6.45
N ARG A 584 21.74 -20.65 6.91
CA ARG A 584 22.95 -20.12 7.53
C ARG A 584 23.41 -20.99 8.71
N TYR A 585 22.50 -21.33 9.61
CA TYR A 585 22.79 -22.21 10.73
C TYR A 585 23.27 -23.59 10.30
N MET A 586 22.56 -24.22 9.36
CA MET A 586 22.93 -25.55 8.87
C MET A 586 24.30 -25.53 8.17
N VAL A 587 24.56 -24.51 7.36
CA VAL A 587 25.84 -24.35 6.66
C VAL A 587 27.00 -24.07 7.63
N GLU A 588 26.82 -23.21 8.63
CA GLU A 588 27.87 -22.82 9.58
C GLU A 588 28.14 -23.89 10.65
N LYS A 589 27.12 -24.63 11.10
CA LYS A 589 27.19 -25.53 12.25
C LYS A 589 27.10 -27.00 11.91
N HIS A 590 26.40 -27.37 10.82
CA HIS A 590 26.07 -28.75 10.48
C HIS A 590 26.40 -29.08 9.03
N ARG A 591 27.59 -28.69 8.60
CA ARG A 591 28.05 -28.85 7.21
C ARG A 591 27.94 -30.28 6.67
N SER A 592 28.24 -31.30 7.47
CA SER A 592 28.12 -32.71 7.06
C SER A 592 26.69 -33.11 6.74
N ASP A 593 25.73 -32.54 7.45
CA ASP A 593 24.33 -32.82 7.22
C ASP A 593 23.82 -32.09 5.97
N VAL A 594 24.32 -30.87 5.69
CA VAL A 594 24.08 -30.18 4.42
C VAL A 594 24.60 -31.03 3.26
N THR A 595 25.83 -31.53 3.32
CA THR A 595 26.39 -32.41 2.28
C THR A 595 25.53 -33.65 2.07
N LYS A 596 25.06 -34.27 3.14
CA LYS A 596 24.15 -35.42 3.05
C LYS A 596 22.79 -35.08 2.46
N LEU A 597 22.23 -33.94 2.85
CA LEU A 597 20.95 -33.42 2.31
C LEU A 597 21.06 -33.17 0.81
N LEU A 598 22.10 -32.49 0.37
CA LEU A 598 22.37 -32.27 -1.05
C LEU A 598 22.54 -33.58 -1.82
N GLY A 599 23.11 -34.61 -1.21
CA GLY A 599 23.18 -35.94 -1.80
C GLY A 599 21.80 -36.50 -2.15
N TYR A 600 20.80 -36.29 -1.30
CA TYR A 600 19.41 -36.67 -1.59
C TYR A 600 18.78 -35.78 -2.66
N TYR A 601 18.97 -34.47 -2.59
CA TYR A 601 18.43 -33.54 -3.58
C TYR A 601 18.99 -33.83 -5.00
N ARG A 602 20.28 -34.04 -5.10
CA ARG A 602 20.93 -34.39 -6.37
C ARG A 602 20.49 -35.74 -6.93
N ALA A 603 20.02 -36.65 -6.08
CA ALA A 603 19.43 -37.92 -6.49
C ALA A 603 17.92 -37.82 -6.80
N GLY A 604 17.27 -36.67 -6.55
CA GLY A 604 15.82 -36.48 -6.68
C GLY A 604 15.02 -37.21 -5.59
N ASP A 605 15.67 -37.66 -4.51
CA ASP A 605 14.97 -38.34 -3.39
C ASP A 605 14.55 -37.33 -2.33
N TYR A 606 13.61 -36.46 -2.68
CA TYR A 606 13.05 -35.46 -1.78
C TYR A 606 12.31 -36.05 -0.58
N THR A 607 11.85 -37.33 -0.69
CA THR A 607 11.25 -38.03 0.44
C THR A 607 12.29 -38.42 1.47
N ALA A 608 13.44 -38.96 1.04
CA ALA A 608 14.55 -39.24 1.96
C ALA A 608 15.15 -37.96 2.53
N ALA A 609 15.29 -36.90 1.73
CA ALA A 609 15.71 -35.56 2.17
C ALA A 609 14.82 -35.03 3.29
N TYR A 610 13.51 -35.01 3.10
CA TYR A 610 12.54 -34.57 4.11
C TYR A 610 12.57 -35.47 5.37
N THR A 611 12.62 -36.78 5.21
CA THR A 611 12.72 -37.73 6.34
C THR A 611 14.00 -37.47 7.14
N PHE A 612 15.09 -37.18 6.44
CA PHE A 612 16.37 -36.84 7.06
C PHE A 612 16.28 -35.55 7.87
N THR A 613 15.75 -34.47 7.28
CA THR A 613 15.60 -33.20 8.00
C THR A 613 14.73 -33.35 9.25
N LYS A 614 13.66 -34.14 9.17
CA LYS A 614 12.79 -34.45 10.33
C LYS A 614 13.47 -35.30 11.41
N SER A 615 14.56 -36.01 11.10
CA SER A 615 15.34 -36.75 12.07
C SER A 615 16.34 -35.88 12.85
N LEU A 616 16.61 -34.66 12.39
CA LEU A 616 17.55 -33.74 13.03
C LEU A 616 16.92 -33.13 14.29
N ASN A 617 17.65 -33.21 15.40
CA ASN A 617 17.20 -32.69 16.69
C ASN A 617 18.04 -31.49 17.14
N TYR A 618 17.99 -30.41 16.34
CA TYR A 618 18.81 -29.22 16.57
C TYR A 618 18.05 -28.00 17.10
N ASN A 619 16.78 -28.16 17.51
CA ASN A 619 15.98 -27.00 17.93
C ASN A 619 16.62 -26.19 19.06
N SER A 620 17.13 -26.84 20.11
CA SER A 620 17.78 -26.15 21.24
C SER A 620 19.12 -25.52 20.85
N ASP A 621 19.90 -26.21 20.01
CA ASP A 621 21.16 -25.68 19.51
C ASP A 621 20.95 -24.50 18.56
N PHE A 622 19.93 -24.59 17.69
CA PHE A 622 19.49 -23.48 16.83
C PHE A 622 19.09 -22.27 17.64
N THR A 623 18.28 -22.44 18.70
CA THR A 623 17.90 -21.35 19.60
C THR A 623 19.15 -20.70 20.25
N ALA A 624 20.07 -21.49 20.76
CA ALA A 624 21.29 -20.98 21.35
C ALA A 624 22.20 -20.26 20.34
N TRP A 625 22.23 -20.77 19.08
CA TRP A 625 22.96 -20.09 18.01
C TRP A 625 22.31 -18.76 17.61
N LEU A 626 20.97 -18.67 17.54
CA LEU A 626 20.25 -17.41 17.30
C LEU A 626 20.62 -16.33 18.34
N ASP A 627 20.80 -16.72 19.61
CA ASP A 627 21.28 -15.82 20.67
C ASP A 627 22.67 -15.27 20.38
N THR A 628 23.56 -16.06 19.73
CA THR A 628 24.89 -15.59 19.35
C THR A 628 24.87 -14.54 18.24
N LEU A 629 23.86 -14.56 17.38
CA LEU A 629 23.68 -13.53 16.35
C LEU A 629 23.26 -12.19 16.96
N SER A 630 22.57 -12.24 18.09
CA SER A 630 22.19 -11.06 18.87
C SER A 630 23.36 -10.48 19.69
N GLY A 631 24.40 -11.29 19.97
CA GLY A 631 25.55 -10.94 20.82
C GLY A 631 26.83 -10.53 20.09
N GLY A 632 26.91 -10.77 18.77
CA GLY A 632 28.05 -10.43 17.93
C GLY A 632 27.73 -9.35 16.92
N SER A 633 27.75 -8.07 17.30
CA SER A 633 27.42 -6.89 16.50
C SER A 633 25.93 -6.80 16.00
N GLY A 634 24.98 -7.37 16.71
CA GLY A 634 23.59 -6.99 16.56
C GLY A 634 23.41 -5.56 17.05
N ASN A 635 22.95 -4.68 16.15
CA ASN A 635 22.68 -3.30 16.48
C ASN A 635 21.75 -3.21 17.70
N LYS A 636 22.22 -2.60 18.76
CA LYS A 636 21.41 -2.30 19.94
C LYS A 636 20.57 -1.06 19.66
N PRO A 637 19.28 -1.10 20.01
CA PRO A 637 18.47 0.09 19.84
C PRO A 637 19.11 1.29 20.54
N PRO A 638 19.05 2.47 19.96
CA PRO A 638 19.50 3.68 20.62
C PRO A 638 18.63 3.97 21.84
N THR A 639 19.15 4.71 22.79
CA THR A 639 18.38 5.24 23.91
C THR A 639 17.97 6.67 23.59
N ALA A 640 16.70 6.89 23.33
CA ALA A 640 16.18 8.22 23.06
C ALA A 640 16.10 9.06 24.35
N SER A 641 16.69 10.25 24.34
CA SER A 641 16.66 11.20 25.44
C SER A 641 16.79 12.62 24.95
N PHE A 642 16.20 13.57 25.65
CA PHE A 642 16.40 15.00 25.36
C PHE A 642 16.21 15.87 26.60
N THR A 643 16.77 17.07 26.56
CA THR A 643 16.50 18.14 27.53
C THR A 643 15.72 19.25 26.84
N VAL A 644 15.02 20.07 27.66
CA VAL A 644 14.23 21.18 27.17
C VAL A 644 14.46 22.41 28.03
N THR A 645 14.53 23.54 27.38
CA THR A 645 14.54 24.87 28.02
C THR A 645 13.39 25.68 27.43
N THR A 646 12.67 26.43 28.27
CA THR A 646 11.54 27.26 27.82
C THR A 646 11.77 28.73 28.14
N SER A 647 11.36 29.59 27.24
CA SER A 647 11.38 31.04 27.41
C SER A 647 10.14 31.63 26.72
N GLY A 648 9.20 32.11 27.51
CA GLY A 648 7.91 32.57 26.99
C GLY A 648 7.18 31.44 26.26
N LEU A 649 6.78 31.68 25.01
CA LEU A 649 6.13 30.68 24.14
C LEU A 649 7.14 29.83 23.35
N THR A 650 8.43 29.97 23.56
CA THR A 650 9.45 29.25 22.81
C THR A 650 10.10 28.18 23.67
N ALA A 651 10.26 26.96 23.12
CA ALA A 651 11.02 25.88 23.72
C ALA A 651 12.23 25.52 22.85
N GLY A 652 13.40 25.44 23.48
CA GLY A 652 14.63 24.92 22.88
C GLY A 652 14.84 23.47 23.33
N PHE A 653 15.08 22.58 22.39
CA PHE A 653 15.31 21.15 22.66
C PHE A 653 16.75 20.79 22.34
N THR A 654 17.35 20.00 23.21
CA THR A 654 18.69 19.44 23.00
C THR A 654 18.58 17.93 23.04
N ASP A 655 18.94 17.26 21.94
CA ASP A 655 19.05 15.82 21.88
C ASP A 655 20.21 15.33 22.77
N THR A 656 19.91 14.38 23.63
CA THR A 656 20.89 13.69 24.49
C THR A 656 20.82 12.18 24.30
N SER A 657 20.30 11.76 23.17
CA SER A 657 20.21 10.33 22.83
C SER A 657 21.59 9.73 22.63
N THR A 658 21.72 8.48 22.99
CA THR A 658 22.96 7.69 22.86
C THR A 658 22.67 6.39 22.15
N ASP A 659 23.65 5.90 21.44
CA ASP A 659 23.64 4.59 20.84
C ASP A 659 24.82 3.77 21.42
N PRO A 660 24.54 2.59 22.02
CA PRO A 660 25.57 1.81 22.72
C PRO A 660 26.64 1.22 21.81
N ASP A 661 26.36 1.01 20.53
CA ASP A 661 27.24 0.32 19.58
C ASP A 661 27.33 1.00 18.20
N GLY A 662 26.75 2.20 18.06
CA GLY A 662 26.76 2.97 16.82
C GLY A 662 26.65 4.47 17.02
N SER A 663 25.84 5.12 16.19
CA SER A 663 25.58 6.56 16.22
C SER A 663 24.15 6.87 15.80
N ILE A 664 23.59 7.98 16.29
CA ILE A 664 22.27 8.46 15.90
C ILE A 664 22.33 9.04 14.48
N ALA A 665 21.76 8.31 13.50
CA ALA A 665 21.74 8.70 12.10
C ALA A 665 20.64 9.72 11.78
N SER A 666 19.47 9.62 12.43
CA SER A 666 18.37 10.56 12.17
C SER A 666 17.53 10.84 13.42
N ARG A 667 16.83 11.99 13.37
CA ARG A 667 15.94 12.47 14.42
C ARG A 667 14.62 12.91 13.81
N SER A 668 13.53 12.67 14.55
CA SER A 668 12.19 13.13 14.22
C SER A 668 11.51 13.61 15.49
N TRP A 669 11.24 14.90 15.54
CA TRP A 669 10.55 15.56 16.63
C TRP A 669 9.09 15.81 16.27
N THR A 670 8.19 15.63 17.23
CA THR A 670 6.83 16.16 17.17
C THR A 670 6.61 17.00 18.42
N PHE A 671 6.11 18.23 18.25
CA PHE A 671 6.03 19.19 19.36
C PHE A 671 4.70 19.19 20.10
N GLY A 672 3.75 18.34 19.68
CA GLY A 672 2.46 18.20 20.34
C GLY A 672 1.41 19.25 19.94
N ASP A 673 1.75 20.15 19.01
CA ASP A 673 0.89 21.17 18.41
C ASP A 673 0.63 20.92 16.92
N GLY A 674 0.94 19.70 16.43
CA GLY A 674 0.82 19.29 15.02
C GLY A 674 2.04 19.62 14.17
N THR A 675 3.06 20.26 14.71
CA THR A 675 4.31 20.57 14.00
C THR A 675 5.43 19.60 14.33
N SER A 676 6.46 19.55 13.47
CA SER A 676 7.59 18.62 13.59
C SER A 676 8.90 19.21 13.13
N SER A 677 10.03 18.55 13.48
CA SER A 677 11.37 18.92 13.04
C SER A 677 12.26 17.66 12.91
N THR A 678 13.26 17.75 12.02
CA THR A 678 14.35 16.76 11.90
C THR A 678 15.71 17.30 12.36
N SER A 679 15.77 18.54 12.84
CA SER A 679 17.00 19.13 13.36
C SER A 679 17.50 18.38 14.59
N ALA A 680 18.83 18.32 14.80
CA ALA A 680 19.40 17.70 15.99
C ALA A 680 18.93 18.41 17.28
N ASN A 681 18.94 19.72 17.29
CA ASN A 681 18.56 20.54 18.46
C ASN A 681 17.60 21.66 17.99
N PRO A 682 16.31 21.36 17.82
CA PRO A 682 15.36 22.35 17.32
C PRO A 682 14.97 23.38 18.39
N THR A 683 14.67 24.57 17.94
CA THR A 683 13.94 25.57 18.73
C THR A 683 12.56 25.73 18.11
N HIS A 684 11.51 25.64 18.95
CA HIS A 684 10.14 25.66 18.48
C HIS A 684 9.31 26.73 19.21
N PRO A 685 8.71 27.70 18.46
CA PRO A 685 7.76 28.67 19.00
C PRO A 685 6.35 28.09 18.95
N TYR A 686 5.67 28.02 20.09
CA TYR A 686 4.27 27.63 20.20
C TYR A 686 3.35 28.82 19.98
N ALA A 687 2.23 28.60 19.32
CA ALA A 687 1.26 29.65 19.05
C ALA A 687 0.48 30.11 20.31
N ALA A 688 0.36 29.26 21.31
CA ALA A 688 -0.33 29.56 22.57
C ALA A 688 0.40 28.98 23.78
N ALA A 689 0.15 29.56 24.95
CA ALA A 689 0.58 29.00 26.22
C ALA A 689 -0.16 27.69 26.50
N GLY A 690 0.54 26.66 26.94
CA GLY A 690 -0.05 25.36 27.20
C GLY A 690 0.99 24.32 27.59
N THR A 691 0.49 23.13 27.86
CA THR A 691 1.31 21.94 28.08
C THR A 691 1.21 21.02 26.87
N TYR A 692 2.33 20.77 26.23
CA TYR A 692 2.44 19.98 25.00
C TYR A 692 3.21 18.70 25.26
N THR A 693 2.81 17.61 24.65
CA THR A 693 3.57 16.36 24.70
C THR A 693 4.55 16.36 23.52
N VAL A 694 5.82 16.56 23.81
CA VAL A 694 6.90 16.54 22.82
C VAL A 694 7.48 15.13 22.74
N THR A 695 7.59 14.61 21.53
CA THR A 695 8.13 13.28 21.27
C THR A 695 9.35 13.37 20.37
N LEU A 696 10.42 12.70 20.76
CA LEU A 696 11.61 12.48 19.95
C LEU A 696 11.70 11.02 19.57
N LYS A 697 11.72 10.72 18.29
CA LYS A 697 12.14 9.45 17.71
C LYS A 697 13.56 9.63 17.16
N VAL A 698 14.47 8.76 17.56
CA VAL A 698 15.82 8.65 16.98
C VAL A 698 15.99 7.31 16.28
N THR A 699 16.75 7.33 15.20
CA THR A 699 17.12 6.13 14.45
C THR A 699 18.64 6.08 14.36
N ASP A 700 19.23 4.93 14.65
CA ASP A 700 20.66 4.71 14.58
C ASP A 700 21.15 4.50 13.13
N ASN A 701 22.45 4.36 12.97
CA ASN A 701 23.09 4.12 11.68
C ASN A 701 22.82 2.74 11.07
N ALA A 702 22.20 1.82 11.83
CA ALA A 702 21.79 0.50 11.37
C ALA A 702 20.25 0.40 11.15
N GLY A 703 19.49 1.51 11.34
CA GLY A 703 18.07 1.60 11.04
C GLY A 703 17.13 1.27 12.21
N THR A 704 17.63 0.92 13.40
CA THR A 704 16.79 0.67 14.58
C THR A 704 16.40 1.98 15.25
N SER A 705 15.16 2.06 15.79
CA SER A 705 14.65 3.30 16.35
C SER A 705 14.23 3.14 17.82
N ALA A 706 14.38 4.24 18.57
CA ALA A 706 13.79 4.40 19.89
C ALA A 706 13.02 5.72 19.97
N THR A 707 12.06 5.80 20.89
CA THR A 707 11.20 6.96 21.07
C THR A 707 11.08 7.33 22.53
N THR A 708 11.09 8.63 22.83
CA THR A 708 10.84 9.17 24.16
C THR A 708 9.92 10.37 24.08
N SER A 709 9.10 10.59 25.12
CA SER A 709 8.19 11.73 25.17
C SER A 709 8.31 12.44 26.52
N LYS A 710 8.20 13.75 26.49
CA LYS A 710 8.12 14.61 27.68
C LYS A 710 7.01 15.63 27.52
N THR A 711 6.35 15.95 28.61
CA THR A 711 5.45 17.10 28.68
C THR A 711 6.27 18.38 28.86
N VAL A 712 5.97 19.37 28.03
CA VAL A 712 6.66 20.68 28.02
C VAL A 712 5.60 21.75 28.18
N THR A 713 5.73 22.56 29.24
CA THR A 713 4.83 23.69 29.46
C THR A 713 5.52 24.98 29.00
N VAL A 714 4.86 25.69 28.09
CA VAL A 714 5.34 26.99 27.57
C VAL A 714 4.30 28.07 27.89
N GLY A 715 4.76 29.28 27.94
CA GLY A 715 3.89 30.43 28.25
C GLY A 715 3.47 30.50 29.72
N SER A 716 3.94 29.63 30.60
CA SER A 716 3.97 29.90 32.04
C SER A 716 5.10 30.93 32.28
N SER A 717 4.92 32.15 31.80
CA SER A 717 5.71 33.23 32.41
C SER A 717 5.10 33.52 33.75
N ASP A 718 5.87 33.58 34.74
CA ASP A 718 5.54 34.28 35.96
C ASP A 718 5.24 35.73 35.58
N LEU A 719 3.97 35.99 35.18
CA LEU A 719 3.52 37.37 35.06
C LEU A 719 3.64 38.00 36.44
N PRO A 720 4.15 39.18 36.53
CA PRO A 720 4.20 39.88 37.82
C PRO A 720 2.78 39.99 38.38
N THR A 721 2.62 39.90 39.68
CA THR A 721 1.35 40.22 40.32
C THR A 721 0.94 41.61 39.92
N CYS A 722 -0.34 41.81 39.53
CA CYS A 722 -0.82 43.09 39.12
C CYS A 722 -0.60 44.13 40.24
N GLY A 723 -0.08 45.31 39.87
CA GLY A 723 0.17 46.41 40.80
C GLY A 723 -1.08 46.99 41.41
N GLY A 724 -0.95 47.82 42.44
CA GLY A 724 -2.07 48.48 43.10
C GLY A 724 -2.67 47.75 44.30
N SER A 725 -3.24 48.50 45.20
CA SER A 725 -3.83 47.99 46.45
C SER A 725 -5.23 47.37 46.28
N ASN A 726 -5.88 47.60 45.16
CA ASN A 726 -7.19 47.01 44.90
C ASN A 726 -7.02 45.65 44.16
N PRO A 727 -7.41 44.51 44.79
CA PRO A 727 -7.25 43.19 44.19
C PRO A 727 -8.19 42.91 43.01
N GLN A 728 -9.18 43.74 42.76
CA GLN A 728 -10.11 43.64 41.63
C GLN A 728 -9.67 44.36 40.37
N ILE A 729 -8.52 45.06 40.40
CA ILE A 729 -8.00 45.75 39.22
C ILE A 729 -6.92 44.90 38.59
N MET A 730 -7.09 44.58 37.32
CA MET A 730 -6.06 43.98 36.42
C MET A 730 -5.33 45.09 35.66
N ASP A 731 -4.12 44.78 35.25
CA ASP A 731 -3.30 45.71 34.46
C ASP A 731 -2.64 44.97 33.26
N LYS A 732 -1.83 45.66 32.50
CA LYS A 732 -1.11 45.13 31.39
C LYS A 732 -0.13 44.04 31.81
N ASN A 733 -0.20 42.86 31.16
CA ASN A 733 0.76 41.78 31.32
C ASN A 733 1.02 41.41 32.79
N CYS A 734 -0.04 41.20 33.59
CA CYS A 734 0.04 40.84 35.00
C CYS A 734 -0.97 39.72 35.34
N GLN A 735 -0.84 39.20 36.57
CA GLN A 735 -1.73 38.14 37.07
C GLN A 735 -2.21 38.39 38.50
N ARG A 736 -3.35 37.81 38.84
CA ARG A 736 -3.89 37.69 40.20
C ARG A 736 -4.11 36.21 40.51
N ALA A 737 -3.51 35.74 41.58
CA ALA A 737 -3.64 34.35 42.06
C ALA A 737 -4.66 34.26 43.23
N ASP A 738 -4.91 33.03 43.67
CA ASP A 738 -5.73 32.68 44.82
C ASP A 738 -7.19 33.15 44.73
N ILE A 739 -7.72 33.26 43.53
CA ILE A 739 -9.10 33.67 43.29
C ILE A 739 -10.04 32.49 43.61
N SER A 740 -11.16 32.79 44.29
CA SER A 740 -12.18 31.81 44.66
C SER A 740 -13.59 32.40 44.61
N ALA A 741 -14.56 31.55 44.30
CA ALA A 741 -15.98 31.88 44.46
C ALA A 741 -16.77 30.59 44.76
N THR A 742 -17.87 30.75 45.52
CA THR A 742 -18.84 29.68 45.73
C THR A 742 -19.70 29.46 44.51
N SER A 743 -20.30 28.28 44.38
CA SER A 743 -21.17 27.96 43.22
C SER A 743 -22.29 29.01 43.09
N GLY A 744 -22.50 29.47 41.85
CA GLY A 744 -23.51 30.49 41.55
C GLY A 744 -23.07 31.95 41.80
N ASN A 745 -21.85 32.18 42.32
CA ASN A 745 -21.33 33.51 42.64
C ASN A 745 -20.16 33.91 41.72
N TYR A 746 -19.79 35.19 41.72
CA TYR A 746 -18.79 35.80 40.89
C TYR A 746 -17.59 36.33 41.65
N ALA A 747 -16.40 36.23 41.05
CA ALA A 747 -15.26 37.08 41.36
C ALA A 747 -15.13 38.13 40.23
N TYR A 748 -15.17 39.40 40.57
CA TYR A 748 -15.22 40.51 39.61
C TYR A 748 -13.87 41.25 39.50
N PHE A 749 -13.48 41.56 38.25
CA PHE A 749 -12.27 42.32 37.93
C PHE A 749 -12.54 43.36 36.88
N SER A 750 -11.79 44.46 36.90
CA SER A 750 -11.79 45.49 35.87
C SER A 750 -10.37 45.72 35.33
N ILE A 751 -10.28 46.09 34.07
CA ILE A 751 -9.02 46.43 33.43
C ILE A 751 -9.16 47.68 32.56
N TYR A 752 -8.27 48.66 32.73
CA TYR A 752 -8.25 49.82 31.85
C TYR A 752 -7.48 49.48 30.56
N ILE A 753 -8.10 49.69 29.38
CA ILE A 753 -7.51 49.43 28.08
C ILE A 753 -7.07 50.74 27.46
N PRO A 754 -5.75 50.99 27.28
CA PRO A 754 -5.22 52.24 26.69
C PRO A 754 -5.63 52.39 25.22
N ALA A 755 -5.56 53.66 24.71
CA ALA A 755 -5.73 53.96 23.33
C ALA A 755 -4.67 53.21 22.47
N GLY A 756 -5.11 52.64 21.33
CA GLY A 756 -4.23 51.87 20.42
C GLY A 756 -4.15 50.38 20.72
N THR A 757 -4.74 49.88 21.80
CA THR A 757 -4.83 48.43 22.05
C THR A 757 -5.87 47.76 21.11
N THR A 758 -5.46 46.78 20.37
CA THR A 758 -6.32 46.08 19.37
C THR A 758 -6.83 44.73 19.84
N SER A 759 -6.18 44.11 20.82
CA SER A 759 -6.59 42.82 21.40
C SER A 759 -6.22 42.72 22.87
N LEU A 760 -7.01 41.95 23.62
CA LEU A 760 -6.77 41.61 25.02
C LEU A 760 -6.90 40.07 25.14
N ASN A 761 -5.87 39.42 25.62
CA ASN A 761 -5.89 38.01 25.96
C ASN A 761 -6.09 37.83 27.46
N ILE A 762 -7.09 37.04 27.85
CA ILE A 762 -7.48 36.79 29.25
C ILE A 762 -7.40 35.29 29.45
N THR A 763 -6.66 34.83 30.46
CA THR A 763 -6.58 33.42 30.80
C THR A 763 -6.85 33.17 32.26
N VAL A 764 -7.54 32.08 32.55
CA VAL A 764 -7.72 31.55 33.92
C VAL A 764 -7.09 30.19 33.99
N SER A 765 -6.34 29.89 35.05
CA SER A 765 -5.67 28.61 35.20
C SER A 765 -5.42 28.25 36.65
N GLY A 766 -5.10 27.02 36.93
CA GLY A 766 -4.77 26.52 38.27
C GLY A 766 -6.00 26.37 39.21
N GLY A 767 -5.72 26.04 40.44
CA GLY A 767 -6.76 25.84 41.45
C GLY A 767 -7.61 24.57 41.28
N SER A 768 -8.75 24.53 41.94
CA SER A 768 -9.72 23.44 41.90
C SER A 768 -11.13 23.96 41.68
N GLY A 769 -12.06 23.16 41.16
CA GLY A 769 -13.44 23.54 40.88
C GLY A 769 -13.68 23.87 39.41
N ASN A 770 -14.69 24.69 39.10
CA ASN A 770 -15.05 25.12 37.75
C ASN A 770 -15.40 26.61 37.72
N ALA A 771 -14.48 27.40 37.14
CA ALA A 771 -14.62 28.85 36.99
C ALA A 771 -14.83 29.22 35.53
N ASP A 772 -16.03 29.58 35.15
CA ASP A 772 -16.34 30.12 33.82
C ASP A 772 -15.90 31.58 33.71
N LEU A 773 -15.32 31.94 32.58
CA LEU A 773 -14.79 33.28 32.29
C LEU A 773 -15.76 34.08 31.41
N TYR A 774 -16.12 35.28 31.89
CA TYR A 774 -16.97 36.22 31.15
C TYR A 774 -16.29 37.58 30.98
N PHE A 775 -16.53 38.23 29.86
CA PHE A 775 -15.98 39.53 29.52
C PHE A 775 -17.05 40.48 28.94
N ASN A 776 -17.01 41.75 29.34
CA ASN A 776 -17.88 42.81 28.80
C ASN A 776 -17.13 44.17 28.79
N PRO A 777 -17.09 44.92 27.63
CA PRO A 777 -16.38 46.18 27.55
C PRO A 777 -17.16 47.38 28.14
N GLY A 778 -18.40 47.20 28.59
CA GLY A 778 -19.27 48.34 29.00
C GLY A 778 -19.77 48.33 30.43
N ASP A 779 -19.88 47.14 31.04
CA ASP A 779 -20.42 46.92 32.37
C ASP A 779 -19.94 45.57 32.93
N TRP A 780 -20.21 45.29 34.19
CA TRP A 780 -19.87 44.01 34.81
C TRP A 780 -20.37 42.80 34.01
N ALA A 781 -19.43 41.93 33.66
CA ALA A 781 -19.73 40.72 32.93
C ALA A 781 -20.47 39.73 33.85
N THR A 782 -21.57 39.17 33.38
CA THR A 782 -22.36 38.16 34.11
C THR A 782 -22.82 37.07 33.14
N THR A 783 -23.38 35.97 33.63
CA THR A 783 -23.96 34.90 32.80
C THR A 783 -25.12 35.39 31.90
N GLY A 784 -25.75 36.54 32.26
CA GLY A 784 -26.81 37.17 31.47
C GLY A 784 -26.39 38.42 30.68
N ALA A 785 -25.19 38.98 30.94
CA ALA A 785 -24.68 40.19 30.31
C ALA A 785 -23.18 40.05 30.01
N TYR A 786 -22.82 39.62 28.84
CA TYR A 786 -21.45 39.46 28.37
C TYR A 786 -21.31 39.67 26.85
N THR A 787 -20.12 40.02 26.40
CA THR A 787 -19.76 40.07 24.96
C THR A 787 -18.88 38.91 24.53
N ALA A 788 -18.15 38.32 25.45
CA ALA A 788 -17.39 37.07 25.22
C ALA A 788 -17.38 36.21 26.48
N LYS A 789 -17.31 34.91 26.30
CA LYS A 789 -17.19 33.94 27.40
C LYS A 789 -16.39 32.72 27.00
N SER A 790 -15.80 32.05 27.98
CA SER A 790 -15.20 30.72 27.89
C SER A 790 -15.74 29.90 29.09
N THR A 791 -16.24 28.70 28.84
CA THR A 791 -16.98 27.87 29.81
C THR A 791 -16.60 26.40 29.70
N ASN A 792 -15.30 26.11 29.74
CA ASN A 792 -14.77 24.77 29.71
C ASN A 792 -14.94 24.09 31.09
N SER A 793 -14.82 22.78 31.14
CA SER A 793 -14.81 22.07 32.42
C SER A 793 -13.50 22.33 33.16
N GLY A 794 -13.61 22.76 34.43
CA GLY A 794 -12.48 23.15 35.28
C GLY A 794 -12.16 24.65 35.23
N ASN A 795 -10.96 25.04 35.66
CA ASN A 795 -10.53 26.45 35.68
C ASN A 795 -9.67 26.87 34.48
N GLY A 796 -9.60 26.06 33.45
CA GLY A 796 -8.78 26.32 32.27
C GLY A 796 -9.52 27.14 31.22
N GLU A 797 -9.61 28.48 31.38
CA GLU A 797 -10.33 29.35 30.48
C GLU A 797 -9.42 30.29 29.70
N THR A 798 -9.77 30.57 28.47
CA THR A 798 -9.03 31.49 27.60
C THR A 798 -9.98 32.28 26.71
N LEU A 799 -9.80 33.60 26.69
CA LEU A 799 -10.45 34.50 25.75
C LEU A 799 -9.44 35.43 25.09
N THR A 800 -9.56 35.54 23.78
CA THR A 800 -8.91 36.62 23.01
C THR A 800 -10.00 37.56 22.50
N VAL A 801 -10.07 38.76 23.01
CA VAL A 801 -11.10 39.74 22.69
C VAL A 801 -10.49 40.86 21.86
N THR A 802 -11.11 41.17 20.73
CA THR A 802 -10.68 42.23 19.80
C THR A 802 -11.72 43.37 19.74
N ASN A 803 -12.93 43.13 20.23
CA ASN A 803 -13.97 44.15 20.29
C ASN A 803 -13.83 45.01 21.56
N LEU A 804 -12.71 45.73 21.65
CA LEU A 804 -12.35 46.58 22.76
C LEU A 804 -12.88 48.01 22.55
N ARG A 805 -13.03 48.75 23.66
CA ARG A 805 -13.29 50.18 23.70
C ARG A 805 -12.06 50.89 24.31
N PRO A 806 -11.00 51.16 23.54
CA PRO A 806 -9.80 51.78 24.11
C PRO A 806 -10.07 53.12 24.78
N GLY A 807 -9.35 53.43 25.87
CA GLY A 807 -9.54 54.60 26.66
C GLY A 807 -10.57 54.48 27.79
N THR A 808 -11.10 53.26 28.06
CA THR A 808 -12.10 53.00 29.12
C THR A 808 -11.78 51.71 29.90
N TYR A 809 -12.48 51.50 30.97
CA TYR A 809 -12.47 50.23 31.74
C TYR A 809 -13.29 49.16 31.05
N HIS A 810 -12.79 47.94 31.14
CA HIS A 810 -13.47 46.73 30.71
C HIS A 810 -13.61 45.80 31.93
N TYR A 811 -14.55 44.87 31.87
CA TYR A 811 -14.95 44.07 33.01
C TYR A 811 -14.83 42.58 32.71
N ILE A 812 -14.19 41.90 33.66
CA ILE A 812 -13.92 40.45 33.63
C ILE A 812 -14.56 39.84 34.85
N SER A 813 -15.23 38.71 34.67
CA SER A 813 -15.79 37.98 35.81
C SER A 813 -15.52 36.51 35.71
N LEU A 814 -15.18 35.91 36.84
CA LEU A 814 -15.11 34.47 37.02
C LEU A 814 -16.35 33.99 37.75
N TYR A 815 -17.18 33.22 37.05
CA TYR A 815 -18.40 32.66 37.62
C TYR A 815 -18.17 31.25 38.12
N GLY A 816 -18.54 30.93 39.36
CA GLY A 816 -18.49 29.58 39.90
C GLY A 816 -19.58 28.70 39.31
N ALA A 817 -19.39 28.04 38.17
CA ALA A 817 -20.28 27.02 37.66
C ALA A 817 -20.34 25.82 38.64
N SER A 818 -19.22 25.51 39.29
CA SER A 818 -19.17 24.89 40.63
C SER A 818 -18.23 25.72 41.50
N ALA A 819 -18.25 25.56 42.82
CA ALA A 819 -17.32 26.25 43.69
C ALA A 819 -15.87 26.02 43.25
N PHE A 820 -15.08 27.09 43.12
CA PHE A 820 -13.66 27.02 42.74
C PHE A 820 -12.77 27.79 43.72
N SER A 821 -11.49 27.39 43.80
CA SER A 821 -10.52 28.04 44.68
C SER A 821 -9.10 27.92 44.12
N GLY A 822 -8.25 28.91 44.40
CA GLY A 822 -6.86 28.94 44.03
C GLY A 822 -6.63 29.21 42.53
N ALA A 823 -7.64 29.73 41.82
CA ALA A 823 -7.51 30.09 40.41
C ALA A 823 -6.63 31.34 40.23
N THR A 824 -5.93 31.39 39.10
CA THR A 824 -5.11 32.54 38.68
C THR A 824 -5.68 33.15 37.40
N LEU A 825 -6.05 34.44 37.48
CA LEU A 825 -6.46 35.24 36.32
C LEU A 825 -5.26 36.04 35.79
N SER A 826 -5.01 35.97 34.47
CA SER A 826 -3.97 36.74 33.85
C SER A 826 -4.49 37.52 32.64
N THR A 827 -3.89 38.67 32.37
CA THR A 827 -4.24 39.55 31.27
C THR A 827 -2.98 39.96 30.49
N ARG A 828 -3.08 39.97 29.13
CA ARG A 828 -2.02 40.39 28.23
C ARG A 828 -2.56 41.27 27.09
N TYR A 829 -1.91 42.41 26.83
CA TYR A 829 -2.19 43.27 25.69
C TYR A 829 -1.01 44.20 25.37
#